data_4fb791daa808caf50e7ce72f586d05ca
#
_entry.id   4fb791daa808caf50e7ce72f586d05ca
#
_cell.length_a   1.000
_cell.length_b   1.000
_cell.length_c   1.000
_cell.angle_alpha   90.00
_cell.angle_beta   90.00
_cell.angle_gamma   90.00
#
_symmetry.space_group_name_H-M   'P 1'
#
loop_
_entity.id
_entity.type
_entity.pdbx_description
1 polymer ?
#
loop_
_entity_poly.entity_id
_entity_poly.type
_entity_poly.pdbx_seq_one_letter_code
_entity_poly.pdbx_strand_id
1 'polypeptide(L)'
;FFKHKDEIVAITGTTPAKDREKIYANAKIIIATPQTIKHDILADRIDLKDIKLVVFDEAHRASGDYAYVSIAKYYSKVKGKIFALTASPGADEEKVREICVNLHIDVIEQRGKKHPEVEPFVKPLLTKFEFIELPPEFKKIKHHLELSVKDRLKILKQMGFVRTTDVKKFSRKTLLSLQTGLRARIHEGDFDVMRGLSLAAAIMKINHAISLLDSESLSALDQYLTNIWTDSKTTKVKAVKNIVNDFHIRVAYRLTQEAVEKGIEHPKLEYLRRVFDKVISQKQDAKILVFTEFRSNIDRILKVLDGFLVEKFVGQASTVGKGMTQKQQIERIQMLKNGEINGLVCTSVAEEGLDIPSVDLVVFYSPVPSAIRDIQRRGRTGRQDIGNLLVLIAKGTRDEIYYWVARRKESGMEQAIHTVSKDLGEKTQQTLEDIPQKNKNDSIIILCDNRERGTLVEDIHDLGAQIKFKNLEVGDFILSDDVVVEKKEVKDFVNSLLDRRLFNQAIEMKRNFDKPLIVIEGDLDDLYGSRAIDPNAIRSAMISLTLDYGIPLLFARTPKETAQYLYQIAKREQIERNKSVSMRGSRRDWPIERQQQFLLEGLPMVGENLATALLNKFKTPKGVANASLKDLQEIEKLGPKKAEIIRKVFDEV
;
A
#
# COMPACT_ATOMS: atom_id res chain seq x y z
N PHE A 1 -15.23 3.94 34.15
CA PHE A 1 -15.40 5.32 33.65
C PHE A 1 -16.66 5.48 32.80
N PHE A 2 -17.10 4.47 32.04
CA PHE A 2 -18.30 4.54 31.19
C PHE A 2 -19.38 3.61 31.76
N LYS A 3 -20.54 4.17 32.08
CA LYS A 3 -21.66 3.40 32.67
C LYS A 3 -22.40 2.53 31.65
N HIS A 4 -22.30 2.87 30.34
CA HIS A 4 -23.01 2.19 29.26
C HIS A 4 -22.05 1.79 28.14
N LYS A 5 -21.88 0.50 27.91
CA LYS A 5 -21.04 -0.06 26.83
C LYS A 5 -21.59 0.28 25.44
N ASP A 6 -22.89 0.48 25.34
CA ASP A 6 -23.58 0.78 24.06
C ASP A 6 -23.27 2.18 23.52
N GLU A 7 -22.66 3.05 24.33
CA GLU A 7 -22.21 4.39 23.92
C GLU A 7 -20.82 4.39 23.25
N ILE A 8 -20.13 3.25 23.26
CA ILE A 8 -18.80 3.06 22.65
C ILE A 8 -18.95 2.14 21.45
N VAL A 9 -18.64 2.65 20.26
CA VAL A 9 -18.81 1.89 19.02
C VAL A 9 -17.50 1.81 18.25
N ALA A 10 -17.21 0.61 17.74
CA ALA A 10 -16.10 0.37 16.83
C ALA A 10 -16.59 0.34 15.37
N ILE A 11 -15.98 1.17 14.51
CA ILE A 11 -16.34 1.29 13.09
C ILE A 11 -15.13 0.95 12.23
N THR A 12 -15.32 0.04 11.29
CA THR A 12 -14.29 -0.36 10.33
C THR A 12 -14.85 -0.35 8.91
N GLY A 13 -14.01 -0.59 7.92
CA GLY A 13 -14.44 -0.70 6.52
C GLY A 13 -15.48 -1.80 6.25
N THR A 14 -15.65 -2.77 7.17
CA THR A 14 -16.69 -3.81 7.08
C THR A 14 -18.06 -3.36 7.55
N THR A 15 -18.14 -2.23 8.30
CA THR A 15 -19.41 -1.64 8.74
C THR A 15 -20.10 -0.97 7.55
N PRO A 16 -21.34 -1.37 7.16
CA PRO A 16 -22.02 -0.80 6.00
C PRO A 16 -22.19 0.71 6.09
N ALA A 17 -21.97 1.43 5.00
CA ALA A 17 -22.01 2.89 4.98
C ALA A 17 -23.36 3.48 5.45
N LYS A 18 -24.49 2.79 5.14
CA LYS A 18 -25.84 3.22 5.52
C LYS A 18 -26.06 3.19 7.04
N ASP A 19 -25.37 2.28 7.74
CA ASP A 19 -25.54 2.12 9.20
C ASP A 19 -24.66 3.12 9.96
N ARG A 20 -23.55 3.57 9.35
CA ARG A 20 -22.59 4.46 10.01
C ARG A 20 -23.16 5.82 10.37
N GLU A 21 -24.01 6.42 9.56
CA GLU A 21 -24.69 7.71 9.87
C GLU A 21 -25.51 7.61 11.16
N LYS A 22 -26.27 6.51 11.33
CA LYS A 22 -27.06 6.27 12.55
C LYS A 22 -26.17 6.04 13.77
N ILE A 23 -25.03 5.37 13.57
CA ILE A 23 -24.06 5.13 14.63
C ILE A 23 -23.43 6.43 15.09
N TYR A 24 -23.02 7.32 14.16
CA TYR A 24 -22.45 8.62 14.49
C TYR A 24 -23.39 9.50 15.31
N ALA A 25 -24.68 9.47 15.01
CA ALA A 25 -25.69 10.26 15.72
C ALA A 25 -25.92 9.82 17.18
N ASN A 26 -25.63 8.56 17.53
CA ASN A 26 -25.96 7.98 18.83
C ASN A 26 -24.74 7.66 19.70
N ALA A 27 -23.55 7.53 19.13
CA ALA A 27 -22.36 7.14 19.87
C ALA A 27 -21.71 8.33 20.58
N LYS A 28 -21.25 8.11 21.83
CA LYS A 28 -20.43 9.09 22.56
C LYS A 28 -18.94 8.94 22.29
N ILE A 29 -18.49 7.70 22.07
CA ILE A 29 -17.12 7.37 21.73
C ILE A 29 -17.12 6.52 20.47
N ILE A 30 -16.39 6.98 19.48
CA ILE A 30 -16.23 6.30 18.20
C ILE A 30 -14.76 5.87 18.07
N ILE A 31 -14.53 4.57 17.95
CA ILE A 31 -13.22 4.00 17.66
C ILE A 31 -13.27 3.52 16.21
N ALA A 32 -12.46 4.12 15.33
CA ALA A 32 -12.57 3.82 13.92
C ALA A 32 -11.20 3.75 13.21
N THR A 33 -11.15 3.04 12.09
CA THR A 33 -9.97 3.10 11.22
C THR A 33 -9.90 4.45 10.52
N PRO A 34 -8.70 5.06 10.40
CA PRO A 34 -8.54 6.41 9.83
C PRO A 34 -9.15 6.55 8.44
N GLN A 35 -8.97 5.54 7.59
CA GLN A 35 -9.49 5.54 6.23
C GLN A 35 -11.03 5.60 6.21
N THR A 36 -11.70 4.94 7.16
CA THR A 36 -13.17 4.97 7.26
C THR A 36 -13.65 6.37 7.62
N ILE A 37 -13.04 7.02 8.62
CA ILE A 37 -13.40 8.39 9.02
C ILE A 37 -13.11 9.37 7.89
N LYS A 38 -11.93 9.32 7.26
CA LYS A 38 -11.62 10.15 6.10
C LYS A 38 -12.70 10.05 5.01
N HIS A 39 -13.10 8.83 4.68
CA HIS A 39 -14.11 8.56 3.66
C HIS A 39 -15.50 9.09 4.06
N ASP A 40 -15.85 9.01 5.35
CA ASP A 40 -17.15 9.48 5.86
C ASP A 40 -17.20 11.00 5.99
N ILE A 41 -16.07 11.66 6.26
CA ILE A 41 -15.97 13.13 6.19
C ILE A 41 -16.18 13.60 4.75
N LEU A 42 -15.49 13.01 3.77
CA LEU A 42 -15.61 13.38 2.36
C LEU A 42 -16.99 13.10 1.77
N ALA A 43 -17.72 12.15 2.36
CA ALA A 43 -19.08 11.79 1.96
C ALA A 43 -20.18 12.49 2.80
N ASP A 44 -19.82 13.45 3.64
CA ASP A 44 -20.71 14.21 4.54
C ASP A 44 -21.57 13.31 5.45
N ARG A 45 -21.06 12.13 5.86
CA ARG A 45 -21.77 11.19 6.76
C ARG A 45 -21.56 11.48 8.24
N ILE A 46 -20.54 12.26 8.57
CA ILE A 46 -20.23 12.65 9.96
C ILE A 46 -20.10 14.17 10.03
N ASP A 47 -20.80 14.79 10.99
CA ASP A 47 -20.62 16.22 11.28
C ASP A 47 -19.52 16.37 12.35
N LEU A 48 -18.40 16.93 11.92
CA LEU A 48 -17.25 17.15 12.80
C LEU A 48 -17.52 18.18 13.89
N LYS A 49 -18.56 19.01 13.78
CA LYS A 49 -18.93 20.03 14.78
C LYS A 49 -19.40 19.38 16.10
N ASP A 50 -19.96 18.18 16.02
CA ASP A 50 -20.42 17.43 17.19
C ASP A 50 -19.26 16.73 17.93
N ILE A 51 -18.10 16.59 17.28
CA ILE A 51 -16.92 15.94 17.86
C ILE A 51 -16.15 16.96 18.72
N LYS A 52 -16.01 16.68 20.01
CA LYS A 52 -15.29 17.57 20.94
C LYS A 52 -13.80 17.27 21.05
N LEU A 53 -13.42 16.02 20.82
CA LEU A 53 -12.04 15.55 20.91
C LEU A 53 -11.77 14.50 19.84
N VAL A 54 -10.69 14.68 19.08
CA VAL A 54 -10.14 13.65 18.21
C VAL A 54 -8.82 13.16 18.79
N VAL A 55 -8.68 11.83 18.91
CA VAL A 55 -7.45 11.19 19.38
C VAL A 55 -6.81 10.44 18.21
N PHE A 56 -5.58 10.81 17.87
CA PHE A 56 -4.76 10.10 16.88
C PHE A 56 -3.77 9.20 17.60
N ASP A 57 -4.00 7.89 17.56
CA ASP A 57 -3.05 6.90 18.05
C ASP A 57 -2.00 6.61 16.96
N GLU A 58 -0.76 6.28 17.36
CA GLU A 58 0.39 6.14 16.45
C GLU A 58 0.56 7.37 15.53
N ALA A 59 0.55 8.56 16.13
CA ALA A 59 0.60 9.85 15.44
C ALA A 59 1.80 10.04 14.50
N HIS A 60 2.87 9.26 14.66
CA HIS A 60 4.02 9.24 13.76
C HIS A 60 3.67 8.85 12.31
N ARG A 61 2.45 8.33 12.07
CA ARG A 61 1.91 8.05 10.73
C ARG A 61 1.37 9.28 10.02
N ALA A 62 1.23 10.42 10.69
CA ALA A 62 0.68 11.64 10.12
C ALA A 62 1.67 12.33 9.19
N SER A 63 2.04 11.69 8.09
CA SER A 63 2.93 12.22 7.05
C SER A 63 2.45 11.82 5.64
N GLY A 64 2.76 12.63 4.64
CA GLY A 64 2.33 12.43 3.26
C GLY A 64 0.79 12.33 3.15
N ASP A 65 0.28 11.37 2.38
CA ASP A 65 -1.15 11.19 2.11
C ASP A 65 -1.89 10.32 3.14
N TYR A 66 -1.31 10.10 4.32
CA TYR A 66 -1.97 9.27 5.32
C TYR A 66 -3.25 9.94 5.84
N ALA A 67 -4.31 9.16 6.05
CA ALA A 67 -5.65 9.66 6.38
C ALA A 67 -5.71 10.62 7.59
N TYR A 68 -4.77 10.52 8.54
CA TYR A 68 -4.69 11.44 9.67
C TYR A 68 -4.51 12.89 9.25
N VAL A 69 -3.70 13.15 8.22
CA VAL A 69 -3.44 14.51 7.71
C VAL A 69 -4.74 15.15 7.22
N SER A 70 -5.52 14.40 6.44
CA SER A 70 -6.82 14.88 5.94
C SER A 70 -7.83 15.10 7.07
N ILE A 71 -7.95 14.13 8.00
CA ILE A 71 -8.87 14.24 9.14
C ILE A 71 -8.54 15.47 9.98
N ALA A 72 -7.26 15.67 10.33
CA ALA A 72 -6.82 16.83 11.10
C ALA A 72 -7.10 18.15 10.36
N LYS A 73 -6.82 18.22 9.05
CA LYS A 73 -7.13 19.37 8.19
C LYS A 73 -8.61 19.76 8.22
N TYR A 74 -9.53 18.80 8.15
CA TYR A 74 -10.96 19.09 8.22
C TYR A 74 -11.41 19.43 9.64
N TYR A 75 -10.87 18.72 10.62
CA TYR A 75 -11.21 18.94 12.03
C TYR A 75 -10.68 20.27 12.59
N SER A 76 -9.55 20.79 12.11
CA SER A 76 -9.03 22.09 12.52
C SER A 76 -9.95 23.27 12.18
N LYS A 77 -10.90 23.07 11.25
CA LYS A 77 -11.93 24.07 10.90
C LYS A 77 -13.06 24.16 11.92
N VAL A 78 -13.11 23.29 12.92
CA VAL A 78 -14.12 23.26 13.97
C VAL A 78 -13.48 23.50 15.36
N LYS A 79 -14.30 23.96 16.32
CA LYS A 79 -13.83 24.24 17.71
C LYS A 79 -13.72 22.93 18.51
N GLY A 80 -12.76 22.09 18.17
CA GLY A 80 -12.48 20.83 18.89
C GLY A 80 -11.03 20.74 19.31
N LYS A 81 -10.69 19.73 20.12
CA LYS A 81 -9.31 19.47 20.57
C LYS A 81 -8.75 18.25 19.86
N ILE A 82 -7.46 18.35 19.51
CA ILE A 82 -6.70 17.22 18.96
C ILE A 82 -5.73 16.72 20.04
N PHE A 83 -5.71 15.41 20.22
CA PHE A 83 -4.77 14.72 21.08
C PHE A 83 -4.06 13.64 20.28
N ALA A 84 -2.74 13.73 20.18
CA ALA A 84 -1.93 12.84 19.39
C ALA A 84 -1.00 12.03 20.28
N LEU A 85 -1.03 10.70 20.13
CA LEU A 85 -0.26 9.74 20.92
C LEU A 85 0.74 9.02 20.02
N THR A 86 1.97 8.89 20.47
CA THR A 86 2.95 8.01 19.84
C THR A 86 4.06 7.63 20.81
N ALA A 87 4.48 6.37 20.79
CA ALA A 87 5.64 5.92 21.54
C ALA A 87 6.97 6.35 20.88
N SER A 88 6.94 6.73 19.62
CA SER A 88 8.16 6.96 18.81
C SER A 88 7.90 7.86 17.61
N PRO A 89 7.98 9.19 17.76
CA PRO A 89 7.70 10.13 16.66
C PRO A 89 8.79 10.15 15.58
N GLY A 90 9.99 9.60 15.86
CA GLY A 90 11.14 9.61 14.97
C GLY A 90 12.30 10.41 15.55
N ALA A 91 13.50 10.24 14.99
CA ALA A 91 14.73 10.90 15.41
C ALA A 91 15.10 12.10 14.53
N ASP A 92 14.27 12.45 13.58
CA ASP A 92 14.45 13.53 12.62
C ASP A 92 13.55 14.70 13.03
N GLU A 93 14.14 15.83 13.36
CA GLU A 93 13.43 17.04 13.78
C GLU A 93 12.43 17.52 12.72
N GLU A 94 12.82 17.48 11.43
CA GLU A 94 11.94 17.86 10.33
C GLU A 94 10.68 16.99 10.30
N LYS A 95 10.85 15.69 10.54
CA LYS A 95 9.73 14.76 10.55
C LYS A 95 8.80 14.94 11.76
N VAL A 96 9.37 15.20 12.95
CA VAL A 96 8.58 15.54 14.14
C VAL A 96 7.79 16.81 13.90
N ARG A 97 8.43 17.83 13.32
CA ARG A 97 7.80 19.10 12.95
C ARG A 97 6.69 18.90 11.91
N GLU A 98 6.93 18.08 10.87
CA GLU A 98 5.92 17.71 9.88
C GLU A 98 4.68 17.11 10.54
N ILE A 99 4.84 16.17 11.47
CA ILE A 99 3.72 15.54 12.21
C ILE A 99 2.95 16.60 13.01
N CYS A 100 3.64 17.50 13.73
CA CYS A 100 2.99 18.55 14.51
C CYS A 100 2.19 19.51 13.62
N VAL A 101 2.75 19.92 12.49
CA VAL A 101 2.07 20.79 11.52
C VAL A 101 0.85 20.08 10.92
N ASN A 102 1.02 18.84 10.48
CA ASN A 102 -0.05 18.05 9.85
C ASN A 102 -1.22 17.75 10.80
N LEU A 103 -0.95 17.62 12.10
CA LEU A 103 -1.98 17.34 13.11
C LEU A 103 -2.41 18.59 13.90
N HIS A 104 -1.91 19.79 13.54
CA HIS A 104 -2.18 21.04 14.27
C HIS A 104 -1.87 20.93 15.77
N ILE A 105 -0.70 20.40 16.12
CA ILE A 105 -0.24 20.24 17.50
C ILE A 105 0.53 21.47 17.94
N ASP A 106 0.06 22.11 19.00
CA ASP A 106 0.67 23.32 19.57
C ASP A 106 1.63 23.01 20.72
N VAL A 107 1.41 21.90 21.42
CA VAL A 107 2.18 21.53 22.63
C VAL A 107 2.58 20.06 22.55
N ILE A 108 3.85 19.79 22.83
CA ILE A 108 4.38 18.43 22.96
C ILE A 108 4.69 18.16 24.43
N GLU A 109 4.12 17.09 24.96
CA GLU A 109 4.47 16.55 26.26
C GLU A 109 5.25 15.25 26.11
N GLN A 110 6.41 15.16 26.75
CA GLN A 110 7.26 13.99 26.73
C GLN A 110 7.36 13.35 28.11
N ARG A 111 7.05 12.06 28.19
CA ARG A 111 7.19 11.24 29.40
C ARG A 111 8.19 10.10 29.11
N GLY A 112 9.45 10.30 29.52
CA GLY A 112 10.48 9.27 29.40
C GLY A 112 10.28 8.10 30.37
N LYS A 113 10.96 6.97 30.12
CA LYS A 113 10.88 5.75 30.97
C LYS A 113 11.22 5.99 32.46
N LYS A 114 12.05 7.00 32.75
CA LYS A 114 12.46 7.38 34.12
C LYS A 114 11.55 8.45 34.74
N HIS A 115 10.50 8.87 34.05
CA HIS A 115 9.56 9.83 34.59
C HIS A 115 8.79 9.19 35.77
N PRO A 116 8.60 9.87 36.93
CA PRO A 116 7.99 9.28 38.12
C PRO A 116 6.59 8.66 37.88
N GLU A 117 5.82 9.23 36.95
CA GLU A 117 4.50 8.71 36.57
C GLU A 117 4.55 7.49 35.67
N VAL A 118 5.67 7.24 34.98
CA VAL A 118 5.83 6.16 33.99
C VAL A 118 6.67 5.02 34.55
N GLU A 119 7.70 5.33 35.34
CA GLU A 119 8.66 4.37 35.88
C GLU A 119 8.02 3.17 36.60
N PRO A 120 6.94 3.33 37.42
CA PRO A 120 6.29 2.19 38.08
C PRO A 120 5.68 1.17 37.11
N PHE A 121 5.35 1.60 35.91
CA PHE A 121 4.70 0.77 34.86
C PHE A 121 5.70 0.21 33.82
N VAL A 122 6.95 0.67 33.85
CA VAL A 122 8.01 0.17 32.93
C VAL A 122 8.70 -1.02 33.54
N LYS A 123 8.53 -2.19 32.93
CA LYS A 123 9.26 -3.39 33.34
C LYS A 123 10.66 -3.43 32.70
N PRO A 124 11.67 -3.98 33.40
CA PRO A 124 13.00 -4.14 32.83
C PRO A 124 12.98 -5.00 31.57
N LEU A 125 13.73 -4.59 30.57
CA LEU A 125 13.94 -5.36 29.35
C LEU A 125 15.41 -5.83 29.31
N LEU A 126 15.61 -7.13 29.51
CA LEU A 126 16.92 -7.74 29.40
C LEU A 126 17.23 -7.99 27.92
N THR A 127 18.14 -7.18 27.37
CA THR A 127 18.52 -7.31 25.97
C THR A 127 19.87 -8.00 25.85
N LYS A 128 19.90 -9.12 25.14
CA LYS A 128 21.12 -9.83 24.76
C LYS A 128 21.41 -9.63 23.29
N PHE A 129 22.64 -9.22 22.98
CA PHE A 129 23.15 -9.13 21.61
C PHE A 129 24.07 -10.29 21.34
N GLU A 130 23.80 -11.02 20.27
CA GLU A 130 24.63 -12.15 19.86
C GLU A 130 25.23 -11.87 18.49
N PHE A 131 26.57 -11.74 18.50
CA PHE A 131 27.36 -11.49 17.31
C PHE A 131 27.85 -12.80 16.70
N ILE A 132 27.30 -13.15 15.55
CA ILE A 132 27.49 -14.44 14.89
C ILE A 132 28.48 -14.28 13.73
N GLU A 133 29.57 -15.08 13.75
CA GLU A 133 30.52 -15.11 12.64
C GLU A 133 29.96 -15.88 11.45
N LEU A 134 30.15 -15.32 10.26
CA LEU A 134 29.78 -16.00 9.02
C LEU A 134 30.88 -17.03 8.63
N PRO A 135 30.49 -18.20 8.11
CA PRO A 135 31.42 -19.19 7.54
C PRO A 135 32.32 -18.61 6.44
N PRO A 136 33.48 -19.20 6.20
CA PRO A 136 34.42 -18.74 5.16
C PRO A 136 33.79 -18.67 3.76
N GLU A 137 32.87 -19.58 3.44
CA GLU A 137 32.15 -19.64 2.17
C GLU A 137 31.33 -18.37 1.95
N PHE A 138 30.57 -17.92 2.95
CA PHE A 138 29.81 -16.67 2.89
C PHE A 138 30.72 -15.46 2.65
N LYS A 139 31.88 -15.43 3.36
CA LYS A 139 32.85 -14.33 3.21
C LYS A 139 33.44 -14.29 1.80
N LYS A 140 33.76 -15.46 1.19
CA LYS A 140 34.27 -15.56 -0.18
C LYS A 140 33.22 -15.10 -1.21
N ILE A 141 31.99 -15.58 -1.11
CA ILE A 141 30.88 -15.19 -2.00
C ILE A 141 30.66 -13.68 -1.92
N LYS A 142 30.56 -13.13 -0.69
CA LYS A 142 30.38 -11.71 -0.45
C LYS A 142 31.49 -10.87 -1.08
N HIS A 143 32.73 -11.27 -0.91
CA HIS A 143 33.89 -10.60 -1.47
C HIS A 143 33.77 -10.44 -2.99
N HIS A 144 33.39 -11.49 -3.72
CA HIS A 144 33.20 -11.43 -5.15
C HIS A 144 32.02 -10.51 -5.56
N LEU A 145 30.90 -10.55 -4.83
CA LEU A 145 29.78 -9.65 -5.08
C LEU A 145 30.19 -8.18 -4.88
N GLU A 146 30.94 -7.88 -3.83
CA GLU A 146 31.44 -6.53 -3.52
C GLU A 146 32.46 -6.04 -4.55
N LEU A 147 33.34 -6.91 -5.06
CA LEU A 147 34.26 -6.57 -6.16
C LEU A 147 33.50 -6.16 -7.42
N SER A 148 32.47 -6.91 -7.78
CA SER A 148 31.60 -6.59 -8.91
C SER A 148 30.90 -5.23 -8.76
N VAL A 149 30.45 -4.87 -7.55
CA VAL A 149 29.90 -3.52 -7.27
C VAL A 149 30.98 -2.46 -7.39
N LYS A 150 32.17 -2.71 -6.80
CA LYS A 150 33.30 -1.76 -6.82
C LYS A 150 33.76 -1.42 -8.22
N ASP A 151 33.83 -2.41 -9.12
CA ASP A 151 34.25 -2.17 -10.50
C ASP A 151 33.24 -1.32 -11.28
N ARG A 152 31.95 -1.53 -11.05
CA ARG A 152 30.91 -0.67 -11.63
C ARG A 152 30.94 0.76 -11.06
N LEU A 153 31.23 0.90 -9.77
CA LEU A 153 31.41 2.20 -9.14
C LEU A 153 32.64 2.95 -9.67
N LYS A 154 33.72 2.22 -10.01
CA LYS A 154 34.90 2.83 -10.67
C LYS A 154 34.49 3.45 -12.02
N ILE A 155 33.72 2.70 -12.83
CA ILE A 155 33.26 3.20 -14.13
C ILE A 155 32.35 4.44 -13.92
N LEU A 156 31.37 4.38 -13.01
CA LEU A 156 30.52 5.53 -12.69
C LEU A 156 31.30 6.75 -12.20
N LYS A 157 32.42 6.52 -11.46
CA LYS A 157 33.32 7.60 -11.02
C LYS A 157 34.09 8.20 -12.20
N GLN A 158 34.60 7.37 -13.12
CA GLN A 158 35.28 7.85 -14.35
C GLN A 158 34.33 8.68 -15.23
N MET A 159 33.04 8.32 -15.26
CA MET A 159 32.00 9.08 -15.96
C MET A 159 31.54 10.35 -15.21
N GLY A 160 32.09 10.62 -14.02
CA GLY A 160 31.73 11.80 -13.21
C GLY A 160 30.39 11.72 -12.48
N PHE A 161 29.69 10.57 -12.49
CA PHE A 161 28.39 10.42 -11.86
C PHE A 161 28.44 10.17 -10.35
N VAL A 162 29.56 9.67 -9.84
CA VAL A 162 29.77 9.44 -8.40
C VAL A 162 31.16 9.92 -7.97
N ARG A 163 31.27 10.31 -6.69
CA ARG A 163 32.54 10.84 -6.13
C ARG A 163 33.42 9.77 -5.48
N THR A 164 32.84 8.66 -5.05
CA THR A 164 33.52 7.60 -4.30
C THR A 164 33.23 6.21 -4.86
N THR A 165 34.11 5.26 -4.62
CA THR A 165 33.92 3.83 -4.95
C THR A 165 33.70 2.97 -3.68
N ASP A 166 33.48 3.59 -2.54
CA ASP A 166 33.19 2.88 -1.28
C ASP A 166 31.78 2.27 -1.34
N VAL A 167 31.70 0.96 -1.45
CA VAL A 167 30.47 0.19 -1.58
C VAL A 167 29.49 0.47 -0.45
N LYS A 168 29.98 0.71 0.78
CA LYS A 168 29.16 0.96 1.97
C LYS A 168 28.33 2.24 1.89
N LYS A 169 28.75 3.22 1.09
CA LYS A 169 28.05 4.49 0.89
C LYS A 169 26.89 4.41 -0.12
N PHE A 170 26.77 3.33 -0.86
CA PHE A 170 25.74 3.17 -1.89
C PHE A 170 24.55 2.33 -1.39
N SER A 171 23.75 2.93 -0.51
CA SER A 171 22.47 2.40 -0.08
C SER A 171 21.46 2.36 -1.25
N ARG A 172 20.35 1.63 -1.08
CA ARG A 172 19.24 1.64 -2.04
C ARG A 172 18.72 3.05 -2.31
N LYS A 173 18.60 3.88 -1.26
CA LYS A 173 18.16 5.29 -1.38
C LYS A 173 19.13 6.10 -2.24
N THR A 174 20.45 5.97 -1.98
CA THR A 174 21.49 6.67 -2.75
C THR A 174 21.48 6.28 -4.23
N LEU A 175 21.28 4.98 -4.52
CA LEU A 175 21.22 4.50 -5.90
C LEU A 175 19.95 4.94 -6.63
N LEU A 176 18.81 4.99 -5.96
CA LEU A 176 17.57 5.53 -6.51
C LEU A 176 17.70 7.02 -6.82
N SER A 177 18.27 7.82 -5.89
CA SER A 177 18.55 9.23 -6.13
C SER A 177 19.50 9.45 -7.32
N LEU A 178 20.55 8.61 -7.44
CA LEU A 178 21.44 8.63 -8.59
C LEU A 178 20.68 8.34 -9.90
N GLN A 179 19.81 7.32 -9.91
CA GLN A 179 19.01 6.99 -11.10
C GLN A 179 18.05 8.11 -11.48
N THR A 180 17.39 8.75 -10.50
CA THR A 180 16.51 9.90 -10.74
C THR A 180 17.30 11.07 -11.33
N GLY A 181 18.47 11.40 -10.75
CA GLY A 181 19.32 12.46 -11.28
C GLY A 181 19.87 12.18 -12.69
N LEU A 182 20.18 10.92 -13.01
CA LEU A 182 20.58 10.52 -14.33
C LEU A 182 19.44 10.57 -15.35
N ARG A 183 18.21 10.16 -14.93
CA ARG A 183 17.02 10.24 -15.79
C ARG A 183 16.68 11.67 -16.18
N ALA A 184 16.81 12.61 -15.24
CA ALA A 184 16.57 14.04 -15.50
C ALA A 184 17.57 14.64 -16.52
N ARG A 185 18.67 13.95 -16.81
CA ARG A 185 19.69 14.38 -17.79
C ARG A 185 19.62 13.63 -19.12
N ILE A 186 18.59 12.80 -19.33
CA ILE A 186 18.42 12.08 -20.59
C ILE A 186 17.97 13.08 -21.65
N HIS A 187 18.89 13.47 -22.54
CA HIS A 187 18.58 14.05 -23.83
C HIS A 187 18.70 12.96 -24.90
N GLU A 188 18.01 13.07 -26.03
CA GLU A 188 18.11 12.10 -27.12
C GLU A 188 19.56 11.96 -27.54
N GLY A 189 20.12 10.73 -27.41
CA GLY A 189 21.46 10.39 -27.82
C GLY A 189 22.55 10.35 -26.75
N ASP A 190 22.28 10.65 -25.49
CA ASP A 190 23.29 10.60 -24.42
C ASP A 190 23.58 9.14 -23.99
N PHE A 191 24.56 8.54 -24.68
CA PHE A 191 24.99 7.16 -24.45
C PHE A 191 25.59 6.95 -23.05
N ASP A 192 26.26 7.95 -22.48
CA ASP A 192 26.92 7.86 -21.19
C ASP A 192 25.90 7.86 -20.04
N VAL A 193 24.88 8.69 -20.11
CA VAL A 193 23.77 8.67 -19.13
C VAL A 193 23.05 7.33 -19.14
N MET A 194 22.81 6.77 -20.32
CA MET A 194 22.17 5.46 -20.48
C MET A 194 23.03 4.31 -19.93
N ARG A 195 24.34 4.39 -20.13
CA ARG A 195 25.30 3.45 -19.55
C ARG A 195 25.33 3.59 -18.03
N GLY A 196 25.33 4.82 -17.51
CA GLY A 196 25.27 5.12 -16.08
C GLY A 196 24.01 4.53 -15.40
N LEU A 197 22.84 4.68 -16.02
CA LEU A 197 21.59 4.07 -15.54
C LEU A 197 21.64 2.54 -15.51
N SER A 198 22.22 1.92 -16.54
CA SER A 198 22.40 0.47 -16.62
C SER A 198 23.33 -0.05 -15.51
N LEU A 199 24.44 0.67 -15.25
CA LEU A 199 25.37 0.34 -14.17
C LEU A 199 24.72 0.50 -12.77
N ALA A 200 24.00 1.59 -12.53
CA ALA A 200 23.28 1.81 -11.28
C ALA A 200 22.22 0.72 -11.04
N ALA A 201 21.48 0.31 -12.08
CA ALA A 201 20.51 -0.79 -11.99
C ALA A 201 21.20 -2.14 -11.70
N ALA A 202 22.36 -2.40 -12.29
CA ALA A 202 23.16 -3.59 -12.01
C ALA A 202 23.64 -3.61 -10.55
N ILE A 203 24.16 -2.48 -10.05
CA ILE A 203 24.59 -2.35 -8.65
C ILE A 203 23.41 -2.61 -7.70
N MET A 204 22.20 -2.11 -7.98
CA MET A 204 21.03 -2.38 -7.16
C MET A 204 20.71 -3.88 -7.06
N LYS A 205 20.79 -4.60 -8.19
CA LYS A 205 20.56 -6.05 -8.23
C LYS A 205 21.63 -6.82 -7.45
N ILE A 206 22.90 -6.45 -7.57
CA ILE A 206 24.00 -7.08 -6.83
C ILE A 206 23.91 -6.76 -5.34
N ASN A 207 23.56 -5.53 -4.96
CA ASN A 207 23.30 -5.16 -3.58
C ASN A 207 22.13 -5.95 -2.97
N HIS A 208 21.13 -6.32 -3.76
CA HIS A 208 20.09 -7.22 -3.31
C HIS A 208 20.64 -8.65 -3.08
N ALA A 209 21.48 -9.16 -3.97
CA ALA A 209 22.18 -10.44 -3.77
C ALA A 209 23.00 -10.46 -2.48
N ILE A 210 23.73 -9.37 -2.19
CA ILE A 210 24.48 -9.23 -0.92
C ILE A 210 23.53 -9.24 0.28
N SER A 211 22.36 -8.59 0.18
CA SER A 211 21.37 -8.61 1.27
C SER A 211 20.80 -9.99 1.52
N LEU A 212 20.55 -10.78 0.47
CA LEU A 212 20.10 -12.17 0.60
C LEU A 212 21.16 -13.03 1.30
N LEU A 213 22.43 -12.86 0.93
CA LEU A 213 23.54 -13.56 1.57
C LEU A 213 23.71 -13.18 3.04
N ASP A 214 23.64 -11.89 3.36
CA ASP A 214 23.87 -11.36 4.71
C ASP A 214 22.76 -11.71 5.70
N SER A 215 21.51 -11.75 5.25
CA SER A 215 20.33 -11.76 6.15
C SER A 215 19.39 -12.94 5.93
N GLU A 216 19.49 -13.65 4.78
CA GLU A 216 18.58 -14.74 4.48
C GLU A 216 19.29 -16.10 4.45
N SER A 217 19.81 -16.49 3.28
CA SER A 217 20.41 -17.80 3.09
C SER A 217 21.10 -17.96 1.75
N LEU A 218 21.98 -18.96 1.67
CA LEU A 218 22.63 -19.34 0.42
C LEU A 218 21.64 -19.82 -0.65
N SER A 219 20.59 -20.56 -0.29
CA SER A 219 19.62 -21.01 -1.29
C SER A 219 18.72 -19.89 -1.80
N ALA A 220 18.40 -18.84 -0.98
CA ALA A 220 17.71 -17.65 -1.48
C ALA A 220 18.59 -16.88 -2.46
N LEU A 221 19.89 -16.78 -2.18
CA LEU A 221 20.86 -16.21 -3.10
C LEU A 221 20.99 -17.04 -4.39
N ASP A 222 21.10 -18.36 -4.28
CA ASP A 222 21.17 -19.27 -5.42
C ASP A 222 19.95 -19.14 -6.32
N GLN A 223 18.74 -19.20 -5.76
CA GLN A 223 17.51 -19.01 -6.52
C GLN A 223 17.45 -17.63 -7.21
N TYR A 224 17.87 -16.58 -6.52
CA TYR A 224 17.92 -15.24 -7.09
C TYR A 224 18.90 -15.13 -8.25
N LEU A 225 20.11 -15.66 -8.10
CA LEU A 225 21.11 -15.68 -9.17
C LEU A 225 20.66 -16.55 -10.35
N THR A 226 20.08 -17.73 -10.09
CA THR A 226 19.50 -18.60 -11.11
C THR A 226 18.41 -17.90 -11.91
N ASN A 227 17.52 -17.14 -11.26
CA ASN A 227 16.50 -16.35 -11.92
C ASN A 227 17.14 -15.27 -12.83
N ILE A 228 18.17 -14.57 -12.37
CA ILE A 228 18.91 -13.59 -13.19
C ILE A 228 19.51 -14.28 -14.44
N TRP A 229 20.06 -15.49 -14.29
CA TRP A 229 20.58 -16.28 -15.41
C TRP A 229 19.51 -16.68 -16.42
N THR A 230 18.37 -17.13 -15.93
CA THR A 230 17.23 -17.52 -16.75
C THR A 230 16.66 -16.31 -17.49
N ASP A 231 16.44 -15.21 -16.77
CA ASP A 231 15.95 -13.95 -17.35
C ASP A 231 16.90 -13.40 -18.41
N SER A 232 18.22 -13.61 -18.25
CA SER A 232 19.22 -13.10 -19.19
C SER A 232 19.05 -13.65 -20.61
N LYS A 233 18.45 -14.85 -20.75
CA LYS A 233 18.23 -15.52 -22.04
C LYS A 233 17.12 -14.85 -22.86
N THR A 234 16.12 -14.28 -22.19
CA THR A 234 14.92 -13.71 -22.82
C THR A 234 14.85 -12.18 -22.77
N THR A 235 15.51 -11.57 -21.80
CA THR A 235 15.42 -10.11 -21.58
C THR A 235 16.26 -9.29 -22.55
N LYS A 236 15.73 -8.12 -22.93
CA LYS A 236 16.47 -7.07 -23.65
C LYS A 236 17.24 -6.12 -22.71
N VAL A 237 17.08 -6.28 -21.38
CA VAL A 237 17.65 -5.37 -20.37
C VAL A 237 19.16 -5.54 -20.28
N LYS A 238 19.93 -4.53 -20.74
CA LYS A 238 21.40 -4.54 -20.75
C LYS A 238 22.02 -4.79 -19.37
N ALA A 239 21.42 -4.27 -18.30
CA ALA A 239 21.90 -4.46 -16.94
C ALA A 239 21.95 -5.95 -16.52
N VAL A 240 20.95 -6.75 -16.87
CA VAL A 240 20.90 -8.20 -16.58
C VAL A 240 21.97 -8.93 -17.37
N LYS A 241 22.11 -8.65 -18.67
CA LYS A 241 23.16 -9.26 -19.51
C LYS A 241 24.56 -8.93 -19.00
N ASN A 242 24.80 -7.70 -18.54
CA ASN A 242 26.08 -7.26 -17.98
C ASN A 242 26.41 -7.96 -16.64
N ILE A 243 25.41 -8.29 -15.84
CA ILE A 243 25.59 -9.03 -14.58
C ILE A 243 26.05 -10.47 -14.88
N VAL A 244 25.38 -11.17 -15.79
CA VAL A 244 25.69 -12.58 -16.14
C VAL A 244 27.06 -12.72 -16.79
N ASN A 245 27.54 -11.70 -17.49
CA ASN A 245 28.85 -11.69 -18.15
C ASN A 245 30.01 -11.29 -17.21
N ASP A 246 29.70 -10.83 -16.00
CA ASP A 246 30.71 -10.41 -15.03
C ASP A 246 31.44 -11.60 -14.42
N PHE A 247 32.77 -11.56 -14.43
CA PHE A 247 33.61 -12.62 -13.87
C PHE A 247 33.32 -12.86 -12.39
N HIS A 248 33.25 -11.81 -11.60
CA HIS A 248 33.03 -11.93 -10.14
C HIS A 248 31.65 -12.50 -9.83
N ILE A 249 30.62 -12.15 -10.60
CA ILE A 249 29.29 -12.72 -10.42
C ILE A 249 29.24 -14.19 -10.78
N ARG A 250 29.95 -14.62 -11.83
CA ARG A 250 30.07 -16.04 -12.20
C ARG A 250 30.74 -16.85 -11.09
N VAL A 251 31.83 -16.33 -10.53
CA VAL A 251 32.52 -16.98 -9.40
C VAL A 251 31.61 -17.03 -8.19
N ALA A 252 30.94 -15.93 -7.82
CA ALA A 252 30.02 -15.91 -6.68
C ALA A 252 28.88 -16.91 -6.86
N TYR A 253 28.31 -17.02 -8.07
CA TYR A 253 27.24 -17.97 -8.36
C TYR A 253 27.71 -19.42 -8.21
N ARG A 254 28.84 -19.78 -8.79
CA ARG A 254 29.43 -21.12 -8.63
C ARG A 254 29.70 -21.47 -7.16
N LEU A 255 30.35 -20.57 -6.42
CA LEU A 255 30.60 -20.77 -4.99
C LEU A 255 29.30 -20.92 -4.19
N THR A 256 28.23 -20.22 -4.58
CA THR A 256 26.92 -20.35 -3.95
C THR A 256 26.34 -21.73 -4.18
N GLN A 257 26.38 -22.25 -5.43
CA GLN A 257 25.90 -23.59 -5.75
C GLN A 257 26.70 -24.67 -4.98
N GLU A 258 28.02 -24.61 -4.97
CA GLU A 258 28.87 -25.53 -4.23
C GLU A 258 28.58 -25.54 -2.71
N ALA A 259 28.29 -24.37 -2.15
CA ALA A 259 27.95 -24.24 -0.72
C ALA A 259 26.54 -24.77 -0.42
N VAL A 260 25.58 -24.57 -1.31
CA VAL A 260 24.22 -25.14 -1.21
C VAL A 260 24.23 -26.65 -1.32
N GLU A 261 25.01 -27.23 -2.24
CA GLU A 261 25.17 -28.67 -2.41
C GLU A 261 25.80 -29.31 -1.16
N LYS A 262 26.72 -28.62 -0.48
CA LYS A 262 27.30 -29.04 0.80
C LYS A 262 26.37 -28.90 2.00
N GLY A 263 25.15 -28.38 1.80
CA GLY A 263 24.16 -28.15 2.87
C GLY A 263 24.57 -27.07 3.87
N ILE A 264 25.43 -26.12 3.48
CA ILE A 264 25.85 -25.02 4.35
C ILE A 264 24.68 -24.07 4.54
N GLU A 265 24.27 -23.89 5.79
CA GLU A 265 23.16 -23.00 6.15
C GLU A 265 23.66 -21.75 6.88
N HIS A 266 22.80 -20.72 6.98
CA HIS A 266 23.14 -19.50 7.70
C HIS A 266 23.24 -19.81 9.21
N PRO A 267 24.37 -19.47 9.90
CA PRO A 267 24.64 -19.89 11.28
C PRO A 267 23.61 -19.37 12.29
N LYS A 268 22.86 -18.31 11.96
CA LYS A 268 21.74 -17.85 12.80
C LYS A 268 20.64 -18.90 12.98
N LEU A 269 20.43 -19.77 11.99
CA LEU A 269 19.39 -20.80 12.04
C LEU A 269 19.68 -21.82 13.13
N GLU A 270 20.91 -22.35 13.17
CA GLU A 270 21.35 -23.29 14.21
C GLU A 270 21.34 -22.62 15.59
N TYR A 271 21.80 -21.36 15.67
CA TYR A 271 21.75 -20.61 16.93
C TYR A 271 20.33 -20.45 17.43
N LEU A 272 19.39 -20.10 16.55
CA LEU A 272 17.97 -19.95 16.88
C LEU A 272 17.38 -21.26 17.43
N ARG A 273 17.68 -22.40 16.81
CA ARG A 273 17.26 -23.72 17.31
C ARG A 273 17.74 -23.98 18.74
N ARG A 274 19.02 -23.75 19.01
CA ARG A 274 19.57 -23.88 20.36
C ARG A 274 18.89 -22.97 21.39
N VAL A 275 18.47 -21.76 20.96
CA VAL A 275 17.71 -20.85 21.83
C VAL A 275 16.34 -21.43 22.15
N PHE A 276 15.64 -21.99 21.16
CA PHE A 276 14.35 -22.65 21.39
C PHE A 276 14.49 -23.86 22.31
N ASP A 277 15.45 -24.73 22.05
CA ASP A 277 15.75 -25.90 22.92
C ASP A 277 15.95 -25.46 24.38
N LYS A 278 16.74 -24.41 24.60
CA LYS A 278 17.03 -23.91 25.94
C LYS A 278 15.79 -23.29 26.62
N VAL A 279 15.03 -22.47 25.91
CA VAL A 279 13.90 -21.76 26.50
C VAL A 279 12.73 -22.70 26.78
N ILE A 280 12.42 -23.61 25.87
CA ILE A 280 11.32 -24.57 26.03
C ILE A 280 11.69 -25.64 27.09
N SER A 281 12.95 -26.05 27.20
CA SER A 281 13.37 -26.96 28.27
C SER A 281 13.28 -26.32 29.66
N GLN A 282 13.43 -25.02 29.79
CA GLN A 282 13.27 -24.29 31.06
C GLN A 282 11.80 -23.98 31.39
N LYS A 283 10.97 -23.70 30.38
CA LYS A 283 9.57 -23.38 30.49
C LYS A 283 8.81 -23.93 29.26
N GLN A 284 8.10 -25.06 29.44
CA GLN A 284 7.42 -25.77 28.35
C GLN A 284 6.34 -24.94 27.64
N ASP A 285 5.66 -24.07 28.39
CA ASP A 285 4.63 -23.17 27.90
C ASP A 285 5.15 -21.78 27.49
N ALA A 286 6.48 -21.63 27.34
CA ALA A 286 7.10 -20.37 26.96
C ALA A 286 6.60 -19.91 25.57
N LYS A 287 6.32 -18.60 25.48
CA LYS A 287 5.87 -17.94 24.24
C LYS A 287 7.00 -17.14 23.62
N ILE A 288 7.30 -17.40 22.35
CA ILE A 288 8.44 -16.81 21.66
C ILE A 288 7.97 -16.14 20.36
N LEU A 289 8.38 -14.88 20.12
CA LEU A 289 8.20 -14.21 18.84
C LEU A 289 9.54 -14.06 18.11
N VAL A 290 9.60 -14.51 16.87
CA VAL A 290 10.78 -14.36 16.02
C VAL A 290 10.47 -13.38 14.91
N PHE A 291 11.19 -12.25 14.86
CA PHE A 291 11.04 -11.25 13.81
C PHE A 291 12.08 -11.40 12.71
N THR A 292 11.64 -11.53 11.48
CA THR A 292 12.49 -11.50 10.28
C THR A 292 12.03 -10.42 9.31
N GLU A 293 12.94 -9.87 8.52
CA GLU A 293 12.64 -8.86 7.51
C GLU A 293 11.98 -9.47 6.27
N PHE A 294 12.41 -10.66 5.87
CA PHE A 294 12.04 -11.29 4.62
C PHE A 294 11.12 -12.50 4.82
N ARG A 295 10.08 -12.59 3.99
CA ARG A 295 9.14 -13.73 4.01
C ARG A 295 9.81 -15.06 3.66
N SER A 296 10.83 -15.03 2.79
CA SER A 296 11.63 -16.21 2.41
C SER A 296 12.30 -16.90 3.58
N ASN A 297 12.65 -16.16 4.63
CA ASN A 297 13.25 -16.74 5.85
C ASN A 297 12.25 -17.53 6.69
N ILE A 298 10.96 -17.22 6.61
CA ILE A 298 9.95 -17.83 7.49
C ILE A 298 9.91 -19.33 7.31
N ASP A 299 9.75 -19.81 6.07
CA ASP A 299 9.63 -21.24 5.80
C ASP A 299 10.89 -22.01 6.21
N ARG A 300 12.07 -21.38 6.13
CA ARG A 300 13.34 -21.96 6.59
C ARG A 300 13.46 -21.99 8.10
N ILE A 301 13.10 -20.91 8.77
CA ILE A 301 13.08 -20.85 10.22
C ILE A 301 12.13 -21.93 10.75
N LEU A 302 10.94 -22.07 10.18
CA LEU A 302 9.99 -23.11 10.55
C LEU A 302 10.56 -24.52 10.33
N LYS A 303 11.24 -24.76 9.21
CA LYS A 303 11.88 -26.05 8.93
C LYS A 303 12.97 -26.40 9.97
N VAL A 304 13.77 -25.41 10.40
CA VAL A 304 14.80 -25.62 11.42
C VAL A 304 14.18 -25.78 12.80
N LEU A 305 13.03 -25.18 13.05
CA LEU A 305 12.26 -25.31 14.28
C LEU A 305 11.27 -26.48 14.25
N ASP A 306 11.39 -27.37 13.28
CA ASP A 306 10.61 -28.62 13.25
C ASP A 306 10.81 -29.41 14.56
N GLY A 307 9.67 -29.86 15.14
CA GLY A 307 9.62 -30.45 16.49
C GLY A 307 9.17 -29.48 17.59
N PHE A 308 9.08 -28.14 17.30
CA PHE A 308 8.44 -27.16 18.17
C PHE A 308 7.07 -26.73 17.61
N LEU A 309 6.16 -26.35 18.48
CA LEU A 309 4.83 -25.83 18.10
C LEU A 309 4.95 -24.36 17.66
N VAL A 310 5.46 -24.12 16.46
CA VAL A 310 5.74 -22.79 15.91
C VAL A 310 5.02 -22.59 14.59
N GLU A 311 4.38 -21.43 14.42
CA GLU A 311 3.59 -21.10 13.24
C GLU A 311 4.06 -19.82 12.56
N LYS A 312 3.76 -19.68 11.28
CA LYS A 312 4.02 -18.44 10.52
C LYS A 312 2.99 -17.36 10.82
N PHE A 313 3.44 -16.12 10.79
CA PHE A 313 2.59 -14.95 10.94
C PHE A 313 2.98 -13.84 9.97
N VAL A 314 2.22 -13.67 8.88
CA VAL A 314 2.52 -12.74 7.79
C VAL A 314 1.32 -11.89 7.43
N GLY A 315 1.57 -10.75 6.78
CA GLY A 315 0.53 -9.88 6.26
C GLY A 315 -0.18 -10.47 5.04
N GLN A 316 -1.27 -9.83 4.67
CA GLN A 316 -1.97 -10.11 3.42
C GLN A 316 -1.01 -9.94 2.22
N ALA A 317 -1.22 -10.71 1.17
CA ALA A 317 -0.49 -10.57 -0.08
C ALA A 317 -1.46 -10.47 -1.25
N SER A 318 -1.10 -9.68 -2.26
CA SER A 318 -1.85 -9.57 -3.51
C SER A 318 -1.84 -10.87 -4.35
N THR A 319 -0.87 -11.76 -4.09
CA THR A 319 -0.72 -13.03 -4.80
C THR A 319 -1.30 -14.16 -3.96
N VAL A 320 -2.18 -14.96 -4.56
CA VAL A 320 -2.83 -16.13 -3.93
C VAL A 320 -1.78 -17.09 -3.34
N GLY A 321 -1.98 -17.51 -2.09
CA GLY A 321 -1.11 -18.46 -1.39
C GLY A 321 0.13 -17.88 -0.71
N LYS A 322 0.47 -16.59 -0.90
CA LYS A 322 1.67 -15.96 -0.29
C LYS A 322 1.41 -15.10 0.95
N GLY A 323 0.17 -14.95 1.40
CA GLY A 323 -0.21 -14.16 2.58
C GLY A 323 -1.21 -14.88 3.47
N MET A 324 -1.52 -14.27 4.63
CA MET A 324 -2.56 -14.73 5.54
C MET A 324 -3.74 -13.76 5.51
N THR A 325 -4.95 -14.31 5.56
CA THR A 325 -6.17 -13.51 5.76
C THR A 325 -6.23 -12.98 7.17
N GLN A 326 -7.02 -11.93 7.41
CA GLN A 326 -7.21 -11.38 8.76
C GLN A 326 -7.78 -12.43 9.73
N LYS A 327 -8.67 -13.30 9.27
CA LYS A 327 -9.22 -14.41 10.07
C LYS A 327 -8.12 -15.37 10.53
N GLN A 328 -7.22 -15.78 9.62
CA GLN A 328 -6.08 -16.62 9.97
C GLN A 328 -5.11 -15.96 10.94
N GLN A 329 -4.90 -14.64 10.81
CA GLN A 329 -4.06 -13.91 11.76
C GLN A 329 -4.66 -13.92 13.16
N ILE A 330 -5.95 -13.66 13.30
CA ILE A 330 -6.67 -13.71 14.59
C ILE A 330 -6.57 -15.13 15.19
N GLU A 331 -6.78 -16.17 14.39
CA GLU A 331 -6.68 -17.56 14.81
C GLU A 331 -5.29 -17.89 15.38
N ARG A 332 -4.20 -17.50 14.69
CA ARG A 332 -2.82 -17.74 15.17
C ARG A 332 -2.51 -17.00 16.48
N ILE A 333 -3.01 -15.78 16.62
CA ILE A 333 -2.87 -15.04 17.88
C ILE A 333 -3.63 -15.76 19.00
N GLN A 334 -4.82 -16.30 18.74
CA GLN A 334 -5.59 -17.02 19.72
C GLN A 334 -4.90 -18.33 20.14
N MET A 335 -4.34 -19.09 19.18
CA MET A 335 -3.55 -20.28 19.47
C MET A 335 -2.34 -19.96 20.38
N LEU A 336 -1.64 -18.85 20.13
CA LEU A 336 -0.55 -18.40 20.99
C LEU A 336 -1.05 -17.98 22.39
N LYS A 337 -2.21 -17.30 22.47
CA LYS A 337 -2.84 -16.92 23.76
C LYS A 337 -3.19 -18.16 24.57
N ASN A 338 -3.79 -19.15 23.95
CA ASN A 338 -4.24 -20.39 24.60
C ASN A 338 -3.08 -21.35 24.95
N GLY A 339 -1.86 -21.10 24.46
CA GLY A 339 -0.72 -22.01 24.66
C GLY A 339 -0.74 -23.25 23.76
N GLU A 340 -1.55 -23.24 22.69
CA GLU A 340 -1.58 -24.32 21.68
C GLU A 340 -0.32 -24.32 20.82
N ILE A 341 0.35 -23.15 20.72
CA ILE A 341 1.65 -22.98 20.07
C ILE A 341 2.62 -22.22 20.98
N ASN A 342 3.92 -22.56 20.85
CA ASN A 342 5.00 -21.93 21.59
C ASN A 342 5.54 -20.69 20.91
N GLY A 343 5.32 -20.51 19.61
CA GLY A 343 5.92 -19.37 18.94
C GLY A 343 5.30 -18.99 17.61
N LEU A 344 5.59 -17.74 17.21
CA LEU A 344 5.27 -17.21 15.89
C LEU A 344 6.52 -16.66 15.23
N VAL A 345 6.71 -17.04 13.95
CA VAL A 345 7.71 -16.41 13.08
C VAL A 345 7.04 -15.33 12.26
N CYS A 346 7.43 -14.08 12.49
CA CYS A 346 6.71 -12.90 12.05
C CYS A 346 7.53 -12.03 11.09
N THR A 347 6.82 -11.35 10.18
CA THR A 347 7.34 -10.15 9.52
C THR A 347 6.84 -8.89 10.23
N SER A 348 6.97 -7.71 9.59
CA SER A 348 6.54 -6.43 10.15
C SER A 348 5.06 -6.35 10.57
N VAL A 349 4.22 -7.26 10.12
CA VAL A 349 2.79 -7.26 10.48
C VAL A 349 2.53 -7.44 11.98
N ALA A 350 3.44 -8.07 12.70
CA ALA A 350 3.34 -8.25 14.16
C ALA A 350 3.91 -7.08 14.97
N GLU A 351 4.43 -6.03 14.31
CA GLU A 351 5.02 -4.88 14.99
C GLU A 351 3.95 -4.01 15.65
N GLU A 352 2.84 -3.77 14.97
CA GLU A 352 1.76 -2.88 15.43
C GLU A 352 0.38 -3.32 14.96
N GLY A 353 -0.68 -2.73 15.55
CA GLY A 353 -2.05 -2.92 15.10
C GLY A 353 -2.72 -4.24 15.48
N LEU A 354 -2.06 -5.11 16.27
CA LEU A 354 -2.60 -6.40 16.69
C LEU A 354 -2.41 -6.62 18.18
N ASP A 355 -3.43 -7.20 18.83
CA ASP A 355 -3.40 -7.56 20.25
C ASP A 355 -2.66 -8.89 20.47
N ILE A 356 -1.33 -8.88 20.23
CA ILE A 356 -0.47 -10.03 20.53
C ILE A 356 -0.23 -10.07 22.04
N PRO A 357 -0.39 -11.23 22.71
CA PRO A 357 -0.13 -11.35 24.14
C PRO A 357 1.32 -11.02 24.47
N SER A 358 1.60 -10.71 25.74
CA SER A 358 2.97 -10.64 26.23
C SER A 358 3.66 -11.99 26.07
N VAL A 359 4.91 -11.96 25.61
CA VAL A 359 5.72 -13.17 25.35
C VAL A 359 6.97 -13.19 26.23
N ASP A 360 7.46 -14.38 26.52
CA ASP A 360 8.64 -14.61 27.36
C ASP A 360 9.93 -14.18 26.67
N LEU A 361 10.01 -14.37 25.36
CA LEU A 361 11.18 -14.00 24.56
C LEU A 361 10.77 -13.40 23.21
N VAL A 362 11.41 -12.30 22.86
CA VAL A 362 11.40 -11.75 21.50
C VAL A 362 12.79 -11.97 20.88
N VAL A 363 12.83 -12.52 19.67
CA VAL A 363 14.06 -12.71 18.91
C VAL A 363 14.03 -11.86 17.65
N PHE A 364 15.00 -10.97 17.49
CA PHE A 364 15.26 -10.29 16.22
C PHE A 364 16.24 -11.15 15.42
N TYR A 365 15.70 -11.98 14.54
CA TYR A 365 16.49 -12.72 13.57
C TYR A 365 17.15 -11.77 12.55
N SER A 366 16.41 -10.73 12.14
CA SER A 366 16.92 -9.65 11.30
C SER A 366 16.73 -8.31 11.99
N PRO A 367 17.80 -7.60 12.38
CA PRO A 367 17.73 -6.22 12.85
C PRO A 367 17.17 -5.29 11.76
N VAL A 368 16.52 -4.20 12.16
CA VAL A 368 15.96 -3.20 11.23
C VAL A 368 16.56 -1.82 11.50
N PRO A 369 16.81 -0.99 10.47
CA PRO A 369 17.43 0.33 10.62
C PRO A 369 16.44 1.42 11.10
N SER A 370 15.28 1.03 11.61
CA SER A 370 14.21 1.91 12.06
C SER A 370 14.05 1.83 13.58
N ALA A 371 14.31 2.94 14.28
CA ALA A 371 14.10 3.01 15.72
C ALA A 371 12.62 2.77 16.10
N ILE A 372 11.68 3.27 15.29
CA ILE A 372 10.24 3.07 15.49
C ILE A 372 9.90 1.58 15.49
N ARG A 373 10.28 0.87 14.44
CA ARG A 373 10.01 -0.57 14.31
C ARG A 373 10.73 -1.39 15.40
N ASP A 374 11.93 -0.98 15.77
CA ASP A 374 12.69 -1.62 16.85
C ASP A 374 11.95 -1.48 18.19
N ILE A 375 11.45 -0.29 18.53
CA ILE A 375 10.66 -0.02 19.73
C ILE A 375 9.35 -0.83 19.72
N GLN A 376 8.64 -0.87 18.59
CA GLN A 376 7.39 -1.61 18.44
C GLN A 376 7.57 -3.13 18.61
N ARG A 377 8.65 -3.69 18.07
CA ARG A 377 9.02 -5.11 18.27
C ARG A 377 9.35 -5.42 19.73
N ARG A 378 10.14 -4.55 20.39
CA ARG A 378 10.50 -4.68 21.80
C ARG A 378 9.26 -4.63 22.71
N GLY A 379 8.29 -3.81 22.38
CA GLY A 379 7.04 -3.66 23.13
C GLY A 379 6.12 -4.89 23.13
N ARG A 380 6.51 -6.00 22.52
CA ARG A 380 5.80 -7.30 22.57
C ARG A 380 6.18 -8.16 23.77
N THR A 381 7.25 -7.82 24.48
CA THR A 381 7.65 -8.44 25.76
C THR A 381 7.76 -7.39 26.85
N GLY A 382 7.82 -7.80 28.12
CA GLY A 382 7.99 -6.88 29.25
C GLY A 382 6.75 -6.07 29.63
N ARG A 383 5.52 -6.49 29.26
CA ARG A 383 4.28 -5.79 29.62
C ARG A 383 3.82 -6.12 31.04
N GLN A 384 3.91 -7.38 31.46
CA GLN A 384 3.48 -7.85 32.79
C GLN A 384 4.68 -8.26 33.65
N ASP A 385 5.70 -8.90 33.05
CA ASP A 385 6.91 -9.41 33.68
C ASP A 385 8.17 -8.84 33.03
N ILE A 386 9.36 -9.26 33.53
CA ILE A 386 10.66 -8.92 32.93
C ILE A 386 10.69 -9.43 31.49
N GLY A 387 10.86 -8.52 30.55
CA GLY A 387 10.94 -8.88 29.14
C GLY A 387 12.33 -9.35 28.74
N ASN A 388 12.40 -10.36 27.86
CA ASN A 388 13.67 -10.82 27.29
C ASN A 388 13.70 -10.53 25.79
N LEU A 389 14.80 -9.93 25.34
CA LEU A 389 15.06 -9.62 23.94
C LEU A 389 16.40 -10.20 23.52
N LEU A 390 16.41 -10.99 22.46
CA LEU A 390 17.62 -11.48 21.81
C LEU A 390 17.74 -10.89 20.41
N VAL A 391 18.88 -10.28 20.11
CA VAL A 391 19.16 -9.72 18.78
C VAL A 391 20.32 -10.49 18.15
N LEU A 392 20.06 -11.15 17.01
CA LEU A 392 21.07 -11.92 16.27
C LEU A 392 21.71 -11.02 15.20
N ILE A 393 23.00 -10.79 15.30
CA ILE A 393 23.76 -9.90 14.44
C ILE A 393 24.86 -10.68 13.73
N ALA A 394 24.78 -10.80 12.40
CA ALA A 394 25.87 -11.36 11.62
C ALA A 394 26.99 -10.32 11.48
N LYS A 395 28.21 -10.65 11.95
CA LYS A 395 29.36 -9.74 11.92
C LYS A 395 29.81 -9.41 10.50
N GLY A 396 30.19 -8.15 10.28
CA GLY A 396 30.64 -7.66 8.98
C GLY A 396 29.54 -7.59 7.93
N THR A 397 28.26 -7.60 8.33
CA THR A 397 27.12 -7.52 7.44
C THR A 397 26.29 -6.25 7.66
N ARG A 398 25.20 -6.11 6.89
CA ARG A 398 24.23 -5.02 7.06
C ARG A 398 23.51 -5.07 8.41
N ASP A 399 23.39 -6.25 9.03
CA ASP A 399 22.78 -6.39 10.36
C ASP A 399 23.49 -5.51 11.40
N GLU A 400 24.82 -5.50 11.36
CA GLU A 400 25.64 -4.68 12.28
C GLU A 400 25.42 -3.19 12.01
N ILE A 401 25.37 -2.80 10.73
CA ILE A 401 25.07 -1.41 10.36
C ILE A 401 23.67 -1.00 10.81
N TYR A 402 22.67 -1.84 10.58
CA TYR A 402 21.27 -1.57 10.93
C TYR A 402 21.08 -1.44 12.45
N TYR A 403 21.75 -2.30 13.21
CA TYR A 403 21.77 -2.21 14.66
C TYR A 403 22.30 -0.86 15.15
N TRP A 404 23.46 -0.44 14.67
CA TRP A 404 24.07 0.84 15.08
C TRP A 404 23.24 2.04 14.61
N VAL A 405 22.65 1.97 13.42
CA VAL A 405 21.76 3.04 12.91
C VAL A 405 20.50 3.15 13.78
N ALA A 406 19.86 2.03 14.14
CA ALA A 406 18.67 2.04 14.99
C ALA A 406 18.99 2.62 16.38
N ARG A 407 20.11 2.23 17.00
CA ARG A 407 20.56 2.76 18.30
C ARG A 407 20.84 4.26 18.26
N ARG A 408 21.54 4.73 17.23
CA ARG A 408 21.82 6.17 17.07
C ARG A 408 20.53 6.97 16.89
N LYS A 409 19.58 6.44 16.12
CA LYS A 409 18.27 7.09 15.94
C LYS A 409 17.44 7.09 17.23
N GLU A 410 17.49 6.00 18.01
CA GLU A 410 16.81 5.95 19.32
C GLU A 410 17.35 7.03 20.26
N SER A 411 18.68 7.17 20.36
CA SER A 411 19.30 8.21 21.21
C SER A 411 19.05 9.63 20.72
N GLY A 412 18.90 9.85 19.41
CA GLY A 412 18.58 11.17 18.85
C GLY A 412 17.12 11.57 18.98
N MET A 413 16.22 10.63 19.28
CA MET A 413 14.79 10.88 19.33
C MET A 413 14.38 11.84 20.45
N GLU A 414 14.93 11.69 21.64
CA GLU A 414 14.66 12.56 22.79
C GLU A 414 15.11 14.00 22.52
N GLN A 415 16.26 14.18 21.86
CA GLN A 415 16.77 15.49 21.48
C GLN A 415 15.88 16.15 20.42
N ALA A 416 15.47 15.42 19.39
CA ALA A 416 14.59 15.93 18.34
C ALA A 416 13.26 16.44 18.91
N ILE A 417 12.65 15.66 19.83
CA ILE A 417 11.41 16.06 20.50
C ILE A 417 11.63 17.33 21.34
N HIS A 418 12.70 17.37 22.13
CA HIS A 418 13.01 18.51 22.99
C HIS A 418 13.20 19.80 22.18
N THR A 419 13.95 19.73 21.07
CA THR A 419 14.16 20.88 20.16
C THR A 419 12.84 21.39 19.61
N VAL A 420 12.02 20.49 19.04
CA VAL A 420 10.73 20.87 18.44
C VAL A 420 9.75 21.40 19.49
N SER A 421 9.72 20.79 20.68
CA SER A 421 8.86 21.25 21.79
C SER A 421 9.17 22.67 22.22
N LYS A 422 10.46 23.02 22.30
CA LYS A 422 10.91 24.39 22.62
C LYS A 422 10.48 25.40 21.56
N ASP A 423 10.67 25.06 20.28
CA ASP A 423 10.29 25.93 19.16
C ASP A 423 8.78 26.17 19.05
N LEU A 424 7.96 25.17 19.39
CA LEU A 424 6.49 25.31 19.42
C LEU A 424 6.03 26.23 20.55
N GLY A 425 6.66 26.15 21.74
CA GLY A 425 6.36 27.02 22.89
C GLY A 425 6.64 28.50 22.65
N GLU A 426 7.51 28.84 21.69
CA GLU A 426 7.82 30.23 21.32
C GLU A 426 6.86 30.81 20.25
N LYS A 427 6.00 30.01 19.63
CA LYS A 427 5.11 30.41 18.51
C LYS A 427 3.63 30.56 18.89
N THR A 428 3.30 30.92 20.11
CA THR A 428 1.90 31.14 20.50
C THR A 428 1.36 32.43 19.87
N GLN A 429 0.32 32.26 19.06
CA GLN A 429 -0.56 33.26 18.41
C GLN A 429 -0.29 33.58 16.94
N GLN A 430 -0.86 32.76 16.06
CA GLN A 430 -1.45 33.25 14.82
C GLN A 430 -2.93 32.88 14.82
N THR A 431 -3.76 33.89 14.88
CA THR A 431 -5.23 33.81 14.81
C THR A 431 -5.64 33.33 13.42
N LEU A 432 -6.50 32.32 13.38
CA LEU A 432 -7.16 31.86 12.15
C LEU A 432 -8.18 32.92 11.70
N GLU A 433 -7.96 33.49 10.53
CA GLU A 433 -8.92 34.36 9.87
C GLU A 433 -10.16 33.57 9.43
N ASP A 434 -11.32 34.21 9.56
CA ASP A 434 -12.64 33.66 9.24
C ASP A 434 -12.75 33.19 7.78
N ILE A 435 -13.03 31.89 7.59
CA ILE A 435 -13.35 31.34 6.28
C ILE A 435 -14.86 31.50 6.04
N PRO A 436 -15.31 32.06 4.90
CA PRO A 436 -16.71 32.31 4.63
C PRO A 436 -17.55 31.04 4.63
N GLN A 437 -18.69 31.06 5.32
CA GLN A 437 -19.68 29.99 5.27
C GLN A 437 -20.33 29.95 3.87
N LYS A 438 -20.31 28.79 3.21
CA LYS A 438 -21.00 28.55 1.94
C LYS A 438 -22.49 28.27 2.15
N ASN A 439 -23.32 28.94 1.35
CA ASN A 439 -24.76 28.67 1.27
C ASN A 439 -25.03 27.24 0.76
N LYS A 440 -25.95 26.54 1.41
CA LYS A 440 -26.29 25.12 1.18
C LYS A 440 -27.09 24.81 -0.10
N ASN A 441 -27.43 25.81 -0.93
CA ASN A 441 -28.45 25.63 -1.99
C ASN A 441 -27.94 25.25 -3.38
N ASP A 442 -26.62 25.24 -3.63
CA ASP A 442 -26.08 24.88 -4.96
C ASP A 442 -24.97 23.84 -4.83
N SER A 443 -25.23 22.70 -4.20
CA SER A 443 -24.22 21.65 -4.03
C SER A 443 -24.02 20.87 -5.33
N ILE A 444 -22.84 21.04 -5.95
CA ILE A 444 -22.38 20.21 -7.06
C ILE A 444 -22.12 18.80 -6.53
N ILE A 445 -22.71 17.78 -7.15
CA ILE A 445 -22.55 16.38 -6.75
C ILE A 445 -21.66 15.68 -7.77
N ILE A 446 -20.61 15.01 -7.29
CA ILE A 446 -19.73 14.17 -8.12
C ILE A 446 -19.79 12.73 -7.58
N LEU A 447 -20.18 11.78 -8.45
CA LEU A 447 -20.06 10.37 -8.11
C LEU A 447 -18.64 9.91 -8.40
N CYS A 448 -18.01 9.28 -7.43
CA CYS A 448 -16.63 8.81 -7.48
C CYS A 448 -16.57 7.29 -7.27
N ASP A 449 -15.74 6.60 -8.04
CA ASP A 449 -15.52 5.16 -7.82
C ASP A 449 -14.86 4.92 -6.44
N ASN A 450 -15.30 3.86 -5.75
CA ASN A 450 -14.76 3.48 -4.45
C ASN A 450 -13.26 3.12 -4.47
N ARG A 451 -12.72 2.82 -5.64
CA ARG A 451 -11.30 2.48 -5.84
C ARG A 451 -10.40 3.70 -5.95
N GLU A 452 -10.98 4.86 -6.30
CA GLU A 452 -10.22 6.12 -6.39
C GLU A 452 -9.76 6.57 -5.00
N ARG A 453 -8.46 6.82 -4.89
CA ARG A 453 -7.76 7.18 -3.65
C ARG A 453 -6.76 8.29 -3.91
N GLY A 454 -6.34 9.00 -2.86
CA GLY A 454 -5.34 10.06 -2.94
C GLY A 454 -5.92 11.44 -2.71
N THR A 455 -5.12 12.46 -3.01
CA THR A 455 -5.44 13.88 -2.78
C THR A 455 -6.47 14.43 -3.75
N LEU A 456 -6.66 13.82 -4.93
CA LEU A 456 -7.60 14.27 -5.96
C LEU A 456 -9.02 14.44 -5.41
N VAL A 457 -9.49 13.44 -4.64
CA VAL A 457 -10.84 13.45 -4.06
C VAL A 457 -10.98 14.56 -3.02
N GLU A 458 -9.93 14.80 -2.24
CA GLU A 458 -9.87 15.92 -1.28
C GLU A 458 -9.88 17.28 -1.98
N ASP A 459 -9.11 17.41 -3.06
CA ASP A 459 -9.06 18.64 -3.85
C ASP A 459 -10.45 18.96 -4.47
N ILE A 460 -11.18 17.94 -4.94
CA ILE A 460 -12.55 18.09 -5.44
C ILE A 460 -13.50 18.57 -4.32
N HIS A 461 -13.40 17.96 -3.14
CA HIS A 461 -14.20 18.36 -1.96
C HIS A 461 -13.86 19.78 -1.51
N ASP A 462 -12.59 20.16 -1.48
CA ASP A 462 -12.15 21.52 -1.11
C ASP A 462 -12.67 22.61 -2.09
N LEU A 463 -12.88 22.26 -3.36
CA LEU A 463 -13.54 23.13 -4.34
C LEU A 463 -15.04 23.30 -4.05
N GLY A 464 -15.60 22.49 -3.14
CA GLY A 464 -16.97 22.58 -2.65
C GLY A 464 -17.96 21.66 -3.34
N ALA A 465 -17.50 20.58 -3.98
CA ALA A 465 -18.38 19.52 -4.46
C ALA A 465 -18.73 18.55 -3.33
N GLN A 466 -19.95 18.03 -3.32
CA GLN A 466 -20.35 16.88 -2.52
C GLN A 466 -19.96 15.60 -3.25
N ILE A 467 -19.21 14.73 -2.60
CA ILE A 467 -18.73 13.49 -3.21
C ILE A 467 -19.58 12.32 -2.74
N LYS A 468 -20.12 11.55 -3.70
CA LYS A 468 -20.84 10.32 -3.42
C LYS A 468 -20.05 9.14 -3.98
N PHE A 469 -19.54 8.29 -3.08
CA PHE A 469 -18.79 7.12 -3.47
C PHE A 469 -19.68 5.95 -3.86
N LYS A 470 -19.35 5.30 -4.96
CA LYS A 470 -20.05 4.14 -5.49
C LYS A 470 -19.09 3.23 -6.25
N ASN A 471 -19.41 1.94 -6.37
CA ASN A 471 -18.74 1.08 -7.35
C ASN A 471 -19.30 1.43 -8.73
N LEU A 472 -18.49 2.08 -9.54
CA LEU A 472 -18.84 2.42 -10.90
C LEU A 472 -18.48 1.25 -11.84
N GLU A 473 -19.39 0.90 -12.73
CA GLU A 473 -19.13 -0.11 -13.75
C GLU A 473 -18.25 0.45 -14.87
N VAL A 474 -18.36 1.76 -15.12
CA VAL A 474 -17.65 2.45 -16.19
C VAL A 474 -17.19 3.82 -15.71
N GLY A 475 -15.91 4.14 -15.96
CA GLY A 475 -15.26 5.39 -15.57
C GLY A 475 -14.97 5.52 -14.09
N ASP A 476 -14.21 6.54 -13.73
CA ASP A 476 -13.79 6.80 -12.35
C ASP A 476 -14.66 7.89 -11.70
N PHE A 477 -15.21 8.81 -12.50
CA PHE A 477 -16.07 9.90 -12.04
C PHE A 477 -17.30 10.09 -12.95
N ILE A 478 -18.48 10.25 -12.36
CA ILE A 478 -19.69 10.66 -13.09
C ILE A 478 -20.04 12.08 -12.63
N LEU A 479 -20.06 13.01 -13.58
CA LEU A 479 -20.25 14.44 -13.34
C LEU A 479 -21.66 14.94 -13.67
N SER A 480 -22.38 14.22 -14.52
CA SER A 480 -23.80 14.39 -14.84
C SER A 480 -24.34 13.11 -15.46
N ASP A 481 -25.65 13.06 -15.78
CA ASP A 481 -26.23 11.92 -16.47
C ASP A 481 -25.59 11.65 -17.84
N ASP A 482 -25.02 12.67 -18.46
CA ASP A 482 -24.40 12.59 -19.78
C ASP A 482 -22.88 12.43 -19.73
N VAL A 483 -22.22 12.84 -18.63
CA VAL A 483 -20.75 12.99 -18.57
C VAL A 483 -20.11 12.00 -17.62
N VAL A 484 -19.24 11.15 -18.16
CA VAL A 484 -18.36 10.26 -17.42
C VAL A 484 -16.91 10.58 -17.72
N VAL A 485 -16.06 10.48 -16.71
CA VAL A 485 -14.62 10.71 -16.84
C VAL A 485 -13.85 9.49 -16.37
N GLU A 486 -12.90 9.05 -17.19
CA GLU A 486 -11.84 8.09 -16.84
C GLU A 486 -10.56 8.87 -16.59
N LYS A 487 -9.94 8.69 -15.44
CA LYS A 487 -8.66 9.30 -15.10
C LYS A 487 -7.54 8.28 -15.31
N LYS A 488 -6.48 8.68 -15.98
CA LYS A 488 -5.29 7.84 -16.18
C LYS A 488 -4.02 8.61 -15.90
N GLU A 489 -3.19 8.08 -15.03
CA GLU A 489 -1.80 8.56 -14.96
C GLU A 489 -1.09 8.23 -16.27
N VAL A 490 -0.13 9.07 -16.68
CA VAL A 490 0.66 8.89 -17.92
C VAL A 490 1.19 7.46 -18.07
N LYS A 491 1.70 6.86 -16.99
CA LYS A 491 2.21 5.48 -17.00
C LYS A 491 1.11 4.45 -17.20
N ASP A 492 -0.06 4.65 -16.60
CA ASP A 492 -1.19 3.75 -16.74
C ASP A 492 -1.84 3.86 -18.11
N PHE A 493 -1.85 5.06 -18.72
CA PHE A 493 -2.29 5.26 -20.10
C PHE A 493 -1.45 4.41 -21.06
N VAL A 494 -0.11 4.46 -20.95
CA VAL A 494 0.79 3.66 -21.78
C VAL A 494 0.62 2.16 -21.54
N ASN A 495 0.47 1.72 -20.29
CA ASN A 495 0.26 0.31 -19.96
C ASN A 495 -1.08 -0.19 -20.48
N SER A 496 -2.15 0.60 -20.33
CA SER A 496 -3.49 0.22 -20.80
C SER A 496 -3.57 0.15 -22.34
N LEU A 497 -2.73 0.93 -23.04
CA LEU A 497 -2.58 0.82 -24.49
C LEU A 497 -1.89 -0.49 -24.89
N LEU A 498 -0.81 -0.87 -24.21
CA LEU A 498 -0.09 -2.12 -24.43
C LEU A 498 -0.98 -3.35 -24.17
N ASP A 499 -1.79 -3.32 -23.13
CA ASP A 499 -2.69 -4.39 -22.71
C ASP A 499 -4.01 -4.39 -23.50
N ARG A 500 -4.21 -3.48 -24.44
CA ARG A 500 -5.45 -3.25 -25.23
C ARG A 500 -6.69 -2.91 -24.37
N ARG A 501 -6.53 -2.61 -23.10
CA ARG A 501 -7.63 -2.23 -22.20
C ARG A 501 -8.20 -0.84 -22.50
N LEU A 502 -7.35 0.07 -22.98
CA LEU A 502 -7.71 1.46 -23.26
C LEU A 502 -8.92 1.60 -24.19
N PHE A 503 -8.92 0.87 -25.31
CA PHE A 503 -10.00 0.92 -26.30
C PHE A 503 -11.28 0.24 -25.82
N ASN A 504 -11.16 -0.85 -25.03
CA ASN A 504 -12.32 -1.50 -24.44
C ASN A 504 -13.03 -0.56 -23.45
N GLN A 505 -12.28 0.14 -22.60
CA GLN A 505 -12.83 1.15 -21.69
C GLN A 505 -13.49 2.29 -22.47
N ALA A 506 -12.84 2.78 -23.54
CA ALA A 506 -13.39 3.80 -24.41
C ALA A 506 -14.75 3.40 -25.03
N ILE A 507 -14.85 2.17 -25.51
CA ILE A 507 -16.09 1.63 -26.06
C ILE A 507 -17.19 1.57 -25.00
N GLU A 508 -16.89 1.08 -23.82
CA GLU A 508 -17.86 0.99 -22.72
C GLU A 508 -18.33 2.37 -22.25
N MET A 509 -17.41 3.33 -22.14
CA MET A 509 -17.79 4.72 -21.81
C MET A 509 -18.73 5.31 -22.86
N LYS A 510 -18.43 5.12 -24.15
CA LYS A 510 -19.25 5.64 -25.27
C LYS A 510 -20.60 4.96 -25.37
N ARG A 511 -20.71 3.69 -24.98
CA ARG A 511 -21.98 2.95 -24.94
C ARG A 511 -22.92 3.43 -23.85
N ASN A 512 -22.38 3.91 -22.73
CA ASN A 512 -23.15 4.22 -21.54
C ASN A 512 -23.39 5.72 -21.33
N PHE A 513 -22.57 6.59 -21.94
CA PHE A 513 -22.63 8.05 -21.75
C PHE A 513 -22.47 8.80 -23.06
N ASP A 514 -23.20 9.91 -23.20
CA ASP A 514 -23.16 10.74 -24.42
C ASP A 514 -21.87 11.52 -24.54
N LYS A 515 -21.26 11.90 -23.41
CA LYS A 515 -20.06 12.74 -23.32
C LYS A 515 -18.99 12.07 -22.46
N PRO A 516 -18.44 10.96 -22.91
CA PRO A 516 -17.29 10.35 -22.24
C PRO A 516 -16.05 11.24 -22.43
N LEU A 517 -15.18 11.26 -21.41
CA LEU A 517 -13.96 12.06 -21.38
C LEU A 517 -12.84 11.25 -20.72
N ILE A 518 -11.62 11.39 -21.21
CA ILE A 518 -10.43 10.84 -20.55
C ILE A 518 -9.54 12.01 -20.09
N VAL A 519 -9.15 11.99 -18.81
CA VAL A 519 -8.14 12.90 -18.25
C VAL A 519 -6.83 12.15 -18.09
N ILE A 520 -5.77 12.64 -18.73
CA ILE A 520 -4.42 12.10 -18.62
C ILE A 520 -3.63 12.99 -17.67
N GLU A 521 -3.22 12.41 -16.52
CA GLU A 521 -2.57 13.13 -15.43
C GLU A 521 -1.06 12.81 -15.38
N GLY A 522 -0.22 13.83 -15.31
CA GLY A 522 1.22 13.73 -15.17
C GLY A 522 2.01 14.54 -16.17
N ASP A 523 3.33 14.30 -16.22
CA ASP A 523 4.20 14.97 -17.19
C ASP A 523 4.05 14.36 -18.59
N LEU A 524 3.70 15.17 -19.56
CA LEU A 524 3.53 14.75 -20.95
C LEU A 524 4.84 14.24 -21.57
N ASP A 525 5.99 14.71 -21.11
CA ASP A 525 7.28 14.23 -21.56
C ASP A 525 7.50 12.75 -21.17
N ASP A 526 6.95 12.31 -20.05
CA ASP A 526 6.95 10.91 -19.62
C ASP A 526 6.10 10.01 -20.54
N LEU A 527 5.14 10.56 -21.27
CA LEU A 527 4.27 9.83 -22.18
C LEU A 527 5.08 9.19 -23.33
N TYR A 528 6.03 9.94 -23.85
CA TYR A 528 6.91 9.52 -24.95
C TYR A 528 8.24 8.92 -24.48
N GLY A 529 8.56 9.04 -23.20
CA GLY A 529 9.78 8.49 -22.59
C GLY A 529 9.75 6.98 -22.34
N SER A 530 8.62 6.32 -22.54
CA SER A 530 8.50 4.87 -22.37
C SER A 530 9.14 4.12 -23.53
N ARG A 531 10.17 3.29 -23.25
CA ARG A 531 10.81 2.44 -24.25
C ARG A 531 9.99 1.21 -24.64
N ALA A 532 8.87 0.97 -24.00
CA ALA A 532 8.04 -0.20 -24.24
C ALA A 532 7.13 -0.03 -25.47
N ILE A 533 6.94 1.21 -25.95
CA ILE A 533 6.01 1.52 -27.03
C ILE A 533 6.62 2.58 -27.97
N ASP A 534 6.32 2.47 -29.26
CA ASP A 534 6.68 3.48 -30.25
C ASP A 534 5.88 4.78 -30.01
N PRO A 535 6.52 5.96 -29.98
CA PRO A 535 5.82 7.24 -29.84
C PRO A 535 4.68 7.45 -30.86
N ASN A 536 4.82 6.92 -32.08
CA ASN A 536 3.77 7.00 -33.09
C ASN A 536 2.55 6.14 -32.74
N ALA A 537 2.73 5.02 -32.05
CA ALA A 537 1.62 4.21 -31.57
C ALA A 537 0.80 4.97 -30.50
N ILE A 538 1.47 5.73 -29.63
CA ILE A 538 0.79 6.59 -28.65
C ILE A 538 -0.01 7.70 -29.37
N ARG A 539 0.61 8.39 -30.34
CA ARG A 539 -0.06 9.43 -31.14
C ARG A 539 -1.27 8.87 -31.88
N SER A 540 -1.11 7.70 -32.53
CA SER A 540 -2.20 7.03 -33.24
C SER A 540 -3.33 6.64 -32.30
N ALA A 541 -3.03 6.16 -31.10
CA ALA A 541 -4.05 5.84 -30.10
C ALA A 541 -4.84 7.07 -29.65
N MET A 542 -4.15 8.20 -29.41
CA MET A 542 -4.80 9.46 -29.04
C MET A 542 -5.68 10.00 -30.16
N ILE A 543 -5.22 9.91 -31.41
CA ILE A 543 -5.99 10.29 -32.60
C ILE A 543 -7.23 9.41 -32.72
N SER A 544 -7.08 8.10 -32.57
CA SER A 544 -8.19 7.16 -32.66
C SER A 544 -9.23 7.40 -31.55
N LEU A 545 -8.80 7.58 -30.29
CA LEU A 545 -9.72 7.94 -29.20
C LEU A 545 -10.53 9.19 -29.51
N THR A 546 -9.87 10.22 -30.06
CA THR A 546 -10.51 11.51 -30.30
C THR A 546 -11.38 11.51 -31.56
N LEU A 547 -10.90 10.96 -32.68
CA LEU A 547 -11.58 11.02 -33.98
C LEU A 547 -12.52 9.82 -34.19
N ASP A 548 -12.04 8.58 -33.94
CA ASP A 548 -12.82 7.37 -34.25
C ASP A 548 -13.86 7.10 -33.16
N TYR A 549 -13.47 7.22 -31.88
CA TYR A 549 -14.36 6.99 -30.75
C TYR A 549 -15.07 8.25 -30.28
N GLY A 550 -14.63 9.45 -30.69
CA GLY A 550 -15.21 10.74 -30.30
C GLY A 550 -15.08 11.01 -28.79
N ILE A 551 -14.00 10.55 -28.16
CA ILE A 551 -13.70 10.76 -26.74
C ILE A 551 -12.63 11.84 -26.60
N PRO A 552 -12.98 13.04 -26.13
CA PRO A 552 -12.02 14.11 -25.86
C PRO A 552 -10.97 13.68 -24.83
N LEU A 553 -9.74 14.18 -25.01
CA LEU A 553 -8.65 13.99 -24.07
C LEU A 553 -8.33 15.34 -23.42
N LEU A 554 -8.29 15.38 -22.09
CA LEU A 554 -7.77 16.50 -21.32
C LEU A 554 -6.45 16.09 -20.66
N PHE A 555 -5.55 17.04 -20.51
CA PHE A 555 -4.25 16.84 -19.90
C PHE A 555 -4.14 17.68 -18.64
N ALA A 556 -3.79 17.04 -17.53
CA ALA A 556 -3.56 17.69 -16.25
C ALA A 556 -2.15 17.36 -15.77
N ARG A 557 -1.42 18.34 -15.29
CA ARG A 557 -0.06 18.13 -14.76
C ARG A 557 -0.06 17.57 -13.34
N THR A 558 -1.11 17.86 -12.57
CA THR A 558 -1.21 17.54 -11.15
C THR A 558 -2.63 17.08 -10.80
N PRO A 559 -2.81 16.29 -9.70
CA PRO A 559 -4.14 15.94 -9.18
C PRO A 559 -5.03 17.15 -8.92
N LYS A 560 -4.44 18.27 -8.46
CA LYS A 560 -5.17 19.51 -8.23
C LYS A 560 -5.77 20.12 -9.51
N GLU A 561 -5.05 20.04 -10.63
CA GLU A 561 -5.54 20.47 -11.94
C GLU A 561 -6.64 19.54 -12.45
N THR A 562 -6.48 18.23 -12.25
CA THR A 562 -7.54 17.24 -12.51
C THR A 562 -8.81 17.58 -11.72
N ALA A 563 -8.68 17.86 -10.42
CA ALA A 563 -9.81 18.27 -9.58
C ALA A 563 -10.52 19.51 -10.10
N GLN A 564 -9.76 20.50 -10.56
CA GLN A 564 -10.32 21.73 -11.17
C GLN A 564 -11.13 21.41 -12.44
N TYR A 565 -10.62 20.55 -13.33
CA TYR A 565 -11.38 20.14 -14.52
C TYR A 565 -12.67 19.42 -14.14
N LEU A 566 -12.62 18.44 -13.25
CA LEU A 566 -13.79 17.68 -12.81
C LEU A 566 -14.85 18.60 -12.18
N TYR A 567 -14.42 19.49 -11.31
CA TYR A 567 -15.31 20.45 -10.66
C TYR A 567 -15.95 21.42 -11.66
N GLN A 568 -15.17 22.01 -12.58
CA GLN A 568 -15.69 22.96 -13.57
C GLN A 568 -16.65 22.29 -14.56
N ILE A 569 -16.35 21.06 -14.99
CA ILE A 569 -17.26 20.30 -15.86
C ILE A 569 -18.57 20.00 -15.11
N ALA A 570 -18.48 19.51 -13.86
CA ALA A 570 -19.65 19.23 -13.04
C ALA A 570 -20.50 20.49 -12.81
N LYS A 571 -19.87 21.62 -12.49
CA LYS A 571 -20.55 22.93 -12.34
C LYS A 571 -21.27 23.34 -13.60
N ARG A 572 -20.62 23.24 -14.76
CA ARG A 572 -21.20 23.58 -16.04
C ARG A 572 -22.41 22.70 -16.40
N GLU A 573 -22.30 21.41 -16.19
CA GLU A 573 -23.39 20.48 -16.53
C GLU A 573 -24.56 20.59 -15.55
N GLN A 574 -24.31 20.68 -14.23
CA GLN A 574 -25.35 20.66 -13.21
C GLN A 574 -26.00 22.02 -12.96
N ILE A 575 -25.23 23.12 -12.94
CA ILE A 575 -25.74 24.47 -12.66
C ILE A 575 -26.13 25.18 -13.96
N GLU A 576 -25.18 25.30 -14.91
CA GLU A 576 -25.44 26.12 -16.12
C GLU A 576 -26.35 25.42 -17.12
N ARG A 577 -26.32 24.08 -17.20
CA ARG A 577 -27.13 23.25 -18.11
C ARG A 577 -28.29 22.54 -17.43
N ASN A 578 -28.43 22.71 -16.13
CA ASN A 578 -29.48 22.12 -15.29
C ASN A 578 -29.65 20.60 -15.48
N LYS A 579 -28.52 19.86 -15.58
CA LYS A 579 -28.48 18.40 -15.72
C LYS A 579 -28.40 17.76 -14.36
N SER A 580 -29.16 16.69 -14.16
CA SER A 580 -29.09 15.87 -12.95
C SER A 580 -27.87 14.93 -12.96
N VAL A 581 -27.52 14.40 -11.79
CA VAL A 581 -26.58 13.30 -11.62
C VAL A 581 -27.37 12.10 -11.11
N SER A 582 -27.75 11.21 -12.02
CA SER A 582 -28.47 10.00 -11.65
C SER A 582 -27.51 8.82 -11.45
N MET A 583 -27.97 7.85 -10.66
CA MET A 583 -27.20 6.64 -10.45
C MET A 583 -27.16 5.70 -11.65
N ARG A 584 -27.86 6.05 -12.74
CA ARG A 584 -27.90 5.30 -14.00
C ARG A 584 -27.57 6.26 -15.13
N GLY A 585 -26.62 5.92 -16.00
CA GLY A 585 -26.29 6.70 -17.20
C GLY A 585 -27.54 6.99 -18.04
N SER A 586 -27.53 8.12 -18.76
CA SER A 586 -28.62 8.53 -19.64
C SER A 586 -28.80 7.51 -20.77
N ARG A 587 -30.03 7.00 -20.90
CA ARG A 587 -30.42 5.95 -21.89
C ARG A 587 -31.55 6.40 -22.77
N ARG A 588 -31.75 7.74 -22.92
CA ARG A 588 -32.93 8.29 -23.54
C ARG A 588 -33.06 8.02 -25.05
N ASP A 589 -31.95 7.76 -25.74
CA ASP A 589 -31.92 7.67 -27.22
C ASP A 589 -31.55 6.29 -27.75
N TRP A 590 -31.64 5.26 -26.93
CA TRP A 590 -31.42 3.91 -27.43
C TRP A 590 -32.61 3.45 -28.30
N PRO A 591 -32.34 2.73 -29.42
CA PRO A 591 -33.42 2.04 -30.17
C PRO A 591 -34.20 1.11 -29.22
N ILE A 592 -35.50 0.97 -29.50
CA ILE A 592 -36.40 0.16 -28.64
C ILE A 592 -35.82 -1.26 -28.39
N GLU A 593 -35.21 -1.87 -29.41
CA GLU A 593 -34.59 -3.19 -29.31
C GLU A 593 -33.47 -3.22 -28.27
N ARG A 594 -32.65 -2.14 -28.22
CA ARG A 594 -31.55 -2.03 -27.23
C ARG A 594 -32.10 -1.78 -25.82
N GLN A 595 -33.15 -1.00 -25.68
CA GLN A 595 -33.83 -0.79 -24.39
C GLN A 595 -34.43 -2.10 -23.86
N GLN A 596 -35.03 -2.91 -24.74
CA GLN A 596 -35.59 -4.21 -24.40
C GLN A 596 -34.51 -5.22 -24.01
N GLN A 597 -33.41 -5.24 -24.74
CA GLN A 597 -32.24 -6.08 -24.43
C GLN A 597 -31.69 -5.74 -23.04
N PHE A 598 -31.51 -4.47 -22.76
CA PHE A 598 -31.03 -3.99 -21.49
C PHE A 598 -31.95 -4.34 -20.30
N LEU A 599 -33.25 -4.28 -20.50
CA LEU A 599 -34.23 -4.70 -19.50
C LEU A 599 -34.05 -6.17 -19.13
N LEU A 600 -33.73 -7.01 -20.11
CA LEU A 600 -33.47 -8.44 -19.90
C LEU A 600 -32.07 -8.72 -19.32
N GLU A 601 -31.08 -7.90 -19.63
CA GLU A 601 -29.75 -7.97 -18.99
C GLU A 601 -29.80 -7.66 -17.49
N GLY A 602 -30.84 -6.99 -17.01
CA GLY A 602 -31.10 -6.76 -15.58
C GLY A 602 -31.59 -8.01 -14.83
N LEU A 603 -31.95 -9.08 -15.54
CA LEU A 603 -32.31 -10.34 -14.91
C LEU A 603 -31.09 -11.10 -14.40
N PRO A 604 -31.16 -11.77 -13.22
CA PRO A 604 -30.06 -12.52 -12.67
C PRO A 604 -29.49 -13.55 -13.66
N MET A 605 -28.17 -13.56 -13.84
CA MET A 605 -27.43 -14.49 -14.72
C MET A 605 -27.73 -14.36 -16.23
N VAL A 606 -28.38 -13.27 -16.66
CA VAL A 606 -28.63 -12.94 -18.07
C VAL A 606 -27.66 -11.85 -18.51
N GLY A 607 -26.70 -12.20 -19.37
CA GLY A 607 -25.80 -11.24 -20.03
C GLY A 607 -26.26 -10.94 -21.47
N GLU A 608 -25.52 -10.09 -22.17
CA GLU A 608 -25.83 -9.57 -23.51
C GLU A 608 -26.25 -10.66 -24.51
N ASN A 609 -25.45 -11.72 -24.61
CA ASN A 609 -25.73 -12.82 -25.56
C ASN A 609 -27.02 -13.56 -25.23
N LEU A 610 -27.31 -13.73 -23.93
CA LEU A 610 -28.50 -14.44 -23.50
C LEU A 610 -29.76 -13.57 -23.62
N ALA A 611 -29.65 -12.28 -23.33
CA ALA A 611 -30.70 -11.28 -23.54
C ALA A 611 -31.08 -11.18 -25.02
N THR A 612 -30.08 -11.18 -25.91
CA THR A 612 -30.28 -11.21 -27.36
C THR A 612 -31.00 -12.50 -27.82
N ALA A 613 -30.59 -13.66 -27.30
CA ALA A 613 -31.24 -14.96 -27.61
C ALA A 613 -32.70 -15.00 -27.13
N LEU A 614 -32.97 -14.45 -25.94
CA LEU A 614 -34.33 -14.31 -25.40
C LEU A 614 -35.21 -13.40 -26.29
N LEU A 615 -34.69 -12.25 -26.73
CA LEU A 615 -35.43 -11.36 -27.62
C LEU A 615 -35.65 -11.95 -29.01
N ASN A 616 -34.68 -12.65 -29.56
CA ASN A 616 -34.82 -13.32 -30.86
C ASN A 616 -35.97 -14.33 -30.85
N LYS A 617 -36.14 -15.08 -29.73
CA LYS A 617 -37.20 -16.08 -29.58
C LYS A 617 -38.54 -15.46 -29.19
N PHE A 618 -38.57 -14.62 -28.16
CA PHE A 618 -39.82 -14.11 -27.57
C PHE A 618 -40.23 -12.73 -28.05
N LYS A 619 -39.38 -12.08 -28.86
CA LYS A 619 -39.59 -10.79 -29.54
C LYS A 619 -39.66 -9.57 -28.60
N THR A 620 -40.17 -9.69 -27.39
CA THR A 620 -40.30 -8.60 -26.42
C THR A 620 -40.03 -9.07 -25.00
N PRO A 621 -39.66 -8.17 -24.07
CA PRO A 621 -39.53 -8.48 -22.64
C PRO A 621 -40.83 -9.07 -22.04
N LYS A 622 -41.99 -8.58 -22.50
CA LYS A 622 -43.31 -9.15 -22.12
C LYS A 622 -43.45 -10.60 -22.58
N GLY A 623 -42.94 -10.92 -23.76
CA GLY A 623 -42.91 -12.33 -24.25
C GLY A 623 -42.05 -13.22 -23.37
N VAL A 624 -40.91 -12.72 -22.91
CA VAL A 624 -40.04 -13.44 -21.97
C VAL A 624 -40.72 -13.63 -20.61
N ALA A 625 -41.36 -12.58 -20.09
CA ALA A 625 -42.10 -12.61 -18.83
C ALA A 625 -43.27 -13.64 -18.85
N ASN A 626 -43.90 -13.85 -20.00
CA ASN A 626 -45.00 -14.80 -20.15
C ASN A 626 -44.57 -16.20 -20.61
N ALA A 627 -43.28 -16.42 -20.89
CA ALA A 627 -42.78 -17.70 -21.38
C ALA A 627 -42.83 -18.78 -20.29
N SER A 628 -43.20 -20.00 -20.65
CA SER A 628 -43.15 -21.13 -19.72
C SER A 628 -41.71 -21.56 -19.41
N LEU A 629 -41.50 -22.26 -18.29
CA LEU A 629 -40.18 -22.86 -17.95
C LEU A 629 -39.63 -23.73 -19.09
N LYS A 630 -40.49 -24.48 -19.79
CA LYS A 630 -40.09 -25.32 -20.93
C LYS A 630 -39.60 -24.46 -22.10
N ASP A 631 -40.33 -23.39 -22.44
CA ASP A 631 -39.96 -22.52 -23.55
C ASP A 631 -38.65 -21.76 -23.28
N LEU A 632 -38.39 -21.37 -22.01
CA LEU A 632 -37.13 -20.74 -21.60
C LEU A 632 -35.97 -21.73 -21.73
N GLN A 633 -36.15 -23.01 -21.34
CA GLN A 633 -35.10 -24.02 -21.39
C GLN A 633 -34.71 -24.45 -22.82
N GLU A 634 -35.50 -24.14 -23.82
CA GLU A 634 -35.15 -24.40 -25.23
C GLU A 634 -34.08 -23.40 -25.76
N ILE A 635 -33.75 -22.39 -25.01
CA ILE A 635 -32.69 -21.44 -25.39
C ILE A 635 -31.32 -22.00 -25.01
N GLU A 636 -30.42 -21.99 -25.97
CA GLU A 636 -29.04 -22.47 -25.78
C GLU A 636 -28.36 -21.73 -24.63
N LYS A 637 -27.70 -22.47 -23.71
CA LYS A 637 -27.05 -21.98 -22.48
C LYS A 637 -27.99 -21.47 -21.37
N LEU A 638 -29.30 -21.71 -21.49
CA LEU A 638 -30.29 -21.41 -20.47
C LEU A 638 -30.81 -22.71 -19.83
N GLY A 639 -30.03 -23.25 -18.91
CA GLY A 639 -30.39 -24.49 -18.20
C GLY A 639 -31.51 -24.32 -17.16
N PRO A 640 -32.04 -25.43 -16.58
CA PRO A 640 -33.19 -25.42 -15.67
C PRO A 640 -33.08 -24.39 -14.53
N LYS A 641 -31.94 -24.33 -13.84
CA LYS A 641 -31.73 -23.40 -12.72
C LYS A 641 -31.85 -21.93 -13.13
N LYS A 642 -31.33 -21.55 -14.30
CA LYS A 642 -31.44 -20.16 -14.78
C LYS A 642 -32.88 -19.85 -15.21
N ALA A 643 -33.57 -20.77 -15.84
CA ALA A 643 -34.98 -20.61 -16.23
C ALA A 643 -35.88 -20.40 -15.00
N GLU A 644 -35.65 -21.18 -13.92
CA GLU A 644 -36.36 -21.00 -12.65
C GLU A 644 -36.12 -19.64 -12.02
N ILE A 645 -34.87 -19.16 -12.01
CA ILE A 645 -34.51 -17.84 -11.44
C ILE A 645 -35.19 -16.72 -12.24
N ILE A 646 -35.18 -16.82 -13.57
CA ILE A 646 -35.86 -15.82 -14.43
C ILE A 646 -37.37 -15.83 -14.16
N ARG A 647 -38.01 -16.99 -14.03
CA ARG A 647 -39.44 -17.08 -13.70
C ARG A 647 -39.75 -16.45 -12.35
N LYS A 648 -38.97 -16.76 -11.31
CA LYS A 648 -39.16 -16.19 -9.97
C LYS A 648 -39.16 -14.67 -9.97
N VAL A 649 -38.30 -14.03 -10.77
CA VAL A 649 -38.25 -12.54 -10.86
C VAL A 649 -39.56 -11.96 -11.41
N PHE A 650 -40.29 -12.70 -12.22
CA PHE A 650 -41.56 -12.25 -12.80
C PHE A 650 -42.81 -12.73 -12.04
N ASP A 651 -42.71 -13.79 -11.26
CA ASP A 651 -43.87 -14.45 -10.60
C ASP A 651 -43.97 -14.18 -9.09
N GLU A 652 -42.83 -13.84 -8.40
CA GLU A 652 -42.84 -13.57 -6.95
C GLU A 652 -42.98 -12.04 -6.71
N VAL A 653 -43.98 -11.65 -5.91
CA VAL A 653 -44.22 -10.27 -5.41
C VAL A 653 -43.58 -10.10 -4.04
#